data_5fd2ef36652aefb99a410bf8c0e5334b
#
_entry.id   5fd2ef36652aefb99a410bf8c0e5334b
#
_cell.length_a   1.000
_cell.length_b   1.000
_cell.length_c   1.000
_cell.angle_alpha   90.00
_cell.angle_beta   90.00
_cell.angle_gamma   90.00
#
_symmetry.space_group_name_H-M   'P 1'
#
loop_
_entity.id
_entity.type
_entity.pdbx_description
1 polymer ?
#
loop_
_entity_poly.entity_id
_entity_poly.type
_entity_poly.pdbx_seq_one_letter_code
_entity_poly.pdbx_strand_id
1 'polypeptide(L)'
;MNKNYKTLELDLILDKLAGECSCDDAKDLARGLKPSSDISEVELLLQQTEDAFSLLARFGGPSFSGLKNVNNPLHRASAGGSLNPKELLDIAYCLRGLRTLDEWHGHSSGVKTSLDFFFEGITANKYLEAKIFSCIISEEEIADKASETLYDIRKKIRSKENSIREKLDSLIHSSHYQQFLQEAIITQRNGRFVVPVKAECRGNVPGLVHDTSSTGATVFIEPASVVDANNDIKVLQGKERDEIMRILYELSAEAGDFAESIKHSYESAIRLNLIFAKAHLAYKMKATKPILNNEGITYLKKARHPLIDPKKVVATDIAIGDEYDTLVITGPNTGGKTVSLKTLGLLTLMVMCGMLIPVSDMSRVSVYNNILVDIGDEQSIAQSLSTFSSHMVNIIDIMKKADDKSLILIDELGAGTDPVEGAALAVSVIEALREKGATIVATTHYAELKAYALDTPGVTNGCCEFDIETLRPTYKLLIGVPGRSNAFAILAHLGMEQSVIDSAKAIVGSDNRDFEAVLEKLEASRHALEEERKIAEEMTQKAKRIEEKAQSDKDKIETLKAREIDKAKREAQKLIDSAKRKSSEFLLELEKLKKEQTSSNATEIARKTRRAVKAQMGEMDDLINPNELADNWDYDYKLPRNPVAGDRVVIKGIGEGEVVEFKNNNVFVKSGLLKTRVKLSDIMIIDKPKKKPVKTQHNLYRTSSRADKDVKTEIDMRGETVDEAIGELGLFIDRCVLNNIEEIIIIHGKGTGVLRTAVGDYLKTHPNVAEYRLGRYGEGENGVTIAKLK
;
A
#
# COMPACT_ATOMS: atom_id res chain seq x y z
N MET A 1 17.18 -26.39 -7.63
CA MET A 1 16.02 -25.81 -8.35
C MET A 1 15.86 -26.50 -9.68
N ASN A 2 14.64 -26.72 -10.16
CA ASN A 2 14.39 -27.32 -11.49
C ASN A 2 14.98 -26.42 -12.59
N LYS A 3 15.60 -27.01 -13.64
CA LYS A 3 16.22 -26.27 -14.77
C LYS A 3 15.21 -25.32 -15.41
N ASN A 4 13.96 -25.77 -15.64
CA ASN A 4 12.90 -24.97 -16.23
C ASN A 4 12.57 -23.69 -15.42
N TYR A 5 12.54 -23.81 -14.09
CA TYR A 5 12.25 -22.67 -13.22
C TYR A 5 13.38 -21.63 -13.21
N LYS A 6 14.62 -22.07 -13.36
CA LYS A 6 15.77 -21.18 -13.49
C LYS A 6 15.79 -20.48 -14.84
N THR A 7 15.44 -21.19 -15.94
CA THR A 7 15.29 -20.58 -17.25
C THR A 7 14.22 -19.48 -17.27
N LEU A 8 13.15 -19.63 -16.49
CA LEU A 8 12.10 -18.63 -16.29
C LEU A 8 12.44 -17.57 -15.25
N GLU A 9 13.66 -17.59 -14.69
CA GLU A 9 14.17 -16.59 -13.74
C GLU A 9 13.39 -16.52 -12.42
N LEU A 10 12.75 -17.62 -11.99
CA LEU A 10 12.07 -17.71 -10.72
C LEU A 10 13.05 -17.50 -9.54
N ASP A 11 14.28 -17.96 -9.64
CA ASP A 11 15.34 -17.77 -8.66
C ASP A 11 15.58 -16.28 -8.37
N LEU A 12 15.57 -15.42 -9.40
CA LEU A 12 15.72 -13.97 -9.23
C LEU A 12 14.54 -13.34 -8.47
N ILE A 13 13.32 -13.86 -8.69
CA ILE A 13 12.13 -13.42 -7.92
C ILE A 13 12.23 -13.87 -6.48
N LEU A 14 12.66 -15.12 -6.23
CA LEU A 14 12.83 -15.63 -4.87
C LEU A 14 13.94 -14.89 -4.12
N ASP A 15 15.01 -14.47 -4.79
CA ASP A 15 16.04 -13.62 -4.20
C ASP A 15 15.51 -12.21 -3.88
N LYS A 16 14.66 -11.61 -4.74
CA LYS A 16 13.96 -10.37 -4.42
C LYS A 16 13.04 -10.56 -3.21
N LEU A 17 12.30 -11.66 -3.15
CA LEU A 17 11.44 -12.00 -2.01
C LEU A 17 12.25 -12.15 -0.72
N ALA A 18 13.39 -12.86 -0.78
CA ALA A 18 14.31 -12.99 0.35
C ALA A 18 14.82 -11.63 0.83
N GLY A 19 15.02 -10.67 -0.08
CA GLY A 19 15.37 -9.29 0.26
C GLY A 19 14.30 -8.54 1.05
N GLU A 20 13.03 -8.96 0.96
CA GLU A 20 11.92 -8.39 1.77
C GLU A 20 11.77 -9.07 3.14
N CYS A 21 12.42 -10.22 3.37
CA CYS A 21 12.41 -10.91 4.67
C CYS A 21 13.38 -10.25 5.64
N SER A 22 12.98 -10.15 6.91
CA SER A 22 13.77 -9.49 7.97
C SER A 22 14.72 -10.45 8.69
N CYS A 23 14.43 -11.76 8.74
CA CYS A 23 15.27 -12.75 9.42
C CYS A 23 15.81 -13.80 8.43
N ASP A 24 16.95 -14.39 8.75
CA ASP A 24 17.67 -15.28 7.82
C ASP A 24 16.89 -16.57 7.53
N ASP A 25 16.25 -17.18 8.53
CA ASP A 25 15.44 -18.38 8.33
C ASP A 25 14.26 -18.12 7.37
N ALA A 26 13.64 -16.91 7.41
CA ALA A 26 12.61 -16.53 6.46
C ALA A 26 13.18 -16.29 5.06
N LYS A 27 14.41 -15.77 4.93
CA LYS A 27 15.11 -15.65 3.63
C LYS A 27 15.38 -17.01 3.02
N ASP A 28 15.78 -17.97 3.85
CA ASP A 28 16.04 -19.35 3.40
C ASP A 28 14.74 -20.04 2.98
N LEU A 29 13.66 -19.85 3.73
CA LEU A 29 12.32 -20.29 3.31
C LEU A 29 11.91 -19.65 1.97
N ALA A 30 12.13 -18.35 1.79
CA ALA A 30 11.82 -17.67 0.55
C ALA A 30 12.57 -18.25 -0.65
N ARG A 31 13.89 -18.48 -0.53
CA ARG A 31 14.71 -19.12 -1.57
C ARG A 31 14.36 -20.60 -1.81
N GLY A 32 13.84 -21.24 -0.77
CA GLY A 32 13.43 -22.64 -0.81
C GLY A 32 12.04 -22.89 -1.36
N LEU A 33 11.25 -21.84 -1.68
CA LEU A 33 9.90 -21.98 -2.20
C LEU A 33 9.89 -22.80 -3.49
N LYS A 34 8.88 -23.66 -3.62
CA LYS A 34 8.62 -24.47 -4.80
C LYS A 34 7.19 -24.24 -5.26
N PRO A 35 6.93 -24.18 -6.55
CA PRO A 35 5.57 -24.12 -7.09
C PRO A 35 4.81 -25.39 -6.68
N SER A 36 3.59 -25.23 -6.20
CA SER A 36 2.66 -26.32 -5.90
C SER A 36 1.75 -26.57 -7.10
N SER A 37 1.44 -27.82 -7.38
CA SER A 37 0.45 -28.23 -8.39
C SER A 37 -0.93 -28.52 -7.76
N ASP A 38 -1.08 -28.38 -6.45
CA ASP A 38 -2.37 -28.51 -5.78
C ASP A 38 -3.07 -27.14 -5.73
N ILE A 39 -4.17 -27.03 -6.45
CA ILE A 39 -4.96 -25.79 -6.54
C ILE A 39 -5.45 -25.31 -5.17
N SER A 40 -5.81 -26.23 -4.27
CA SER A 40 -6.29 -25.88 -2.92
C SER A 40 -5.18 -25.28 -2.07
N GLU A 41 -3.96 -25.83 -2.17
CA GLU A 41 -2.79 -25.27 -1.52
C GLU A 41 -2.43 -23.91 -2.08
N VAL A 42 -2.42 -23.76 -3.42
CA VAL A 42 -2.12 -22.48 -4.09
C VAL A 42 -3.14 -21.41 -3.69
N GLU A 43 -4.43 -21.76 -3.64
CA GLU A 43 -5.48 -20.83 -3.24
C GLU A 43 -5.31 -20.35 -1.81
N LEU A 44 -5.00 -21.26 -0.88
CA LEU A 44 -4.70 -20.91 0.52
C LEU A 44 -3.50 -19.98 0.62
N LEU A 45 -2.40 -20.29 -0.08
CA LEU A 45 -1.19 -19.47 -0.08
C LEU A 45 -1.42 -18.07 -0.66
N LEU A 46 -2.20 -17.97 -1.75
CA LEU A 46 -2.59 -16.68 -2.32
C LEU A 46 -3.50 -15.90 -1.38
N GLN A 47 -4.45 -16.58 -0.71
CA GLN A 47 -5.34 -15.93 0.26
C GLN A 47 -4.54 -15.37 1.44
N GLN A 48 -3.58 -16.13 1.97
CA GLN A 48 -2.67 -15.64 3.03
C GLN A 48 -1.89 -14.40 2.58
N THR A 49 -1.40 -14.39 1.35
CA THR A 49 -0.67 -13.24 0.80
C THR A 49 -1.58 -12.02 0.60
N GLU A 50 -2.83 -12.22 0.15
CA GLU A 50 -3.82 -11.17 -0.03
C GLU A 50 -4.28 -10.59 1.31
N ASP A 51 -4.50 -11.43 2.32
CA ASP A 51 -4.84 -11.01 3.67
C ASP A 51 -3.70 -10.16 4.27
N ALA A 52 -2.44 -10.61 4.14
CA ALA A 52 -1.28 -9.83 4.55
C ALA A 52 -1.18 -8.49 3.80
N PHE A 53 -1.45 -8.47 2.50
CA PHE A 53 -1.48 -7.27 1.68
C PHE A 53 -2.55 -6.28 2.18
N SER A 54 -3.74 -6.78 2.50
CA SER A 54 -4.84 -5.99 3.02
C SER A 54 -4.55 -5.44 4.42
N LEU A 55 -3.95 -6.25 5.30
CA LEU A 55 -3.52 -5.82 6.64
C LEU A 55 -2.41 -4.76 6.54
N LEU A 56 -1.43 -4.97 5.66
CA LEU A 56 -0.36 -4.02 5.38
C LEU A 56 -0.89 -2.65 4.94
N ALA A 57 -1.88 -2.63 4.05
CA ALA A 57 -2.49 -1.41 3.54
C ALA A 57 -3.31 -0.65 4.60
N ARG A 58 -3.93 -1.35 5.57
CA ARG A 58 -4.81 -0.77 6.59
C ARG A 58 -4.09 -0.35 7.87
N PHE A 59 -3.14 -1.17 8.33
CA PHE A 59 -2.52 -1.05 9.65
C PHE A 59 -1.00 -0.84 9.60
N GLY A 60 -0.41 -0.87 8.41
CA GLY A 60 1.04 -0.97 8.26
C GLY A 60 1.55 -2.38 8.56
N GLY A 61 2.81 -2.64 8.22
CA GLY A 61 3.43 -3.95 8.43
C GLY A 61 3.83 -4.20 9.89
N PRO A 62 3.71 -5.44 10.39
CA PRO A 62 4.29 -5.81 11.68
C PRO A 62 5.81 -5.76 11.63
N SER A 63 6.44 -5.55 12.79
CA SER A 63 7.89 -5.58 12.90
C SER A 63 8.38 -6.99 13.22
N PHE A 64 9.26 -7.52 12.38
CA PHE A 64 9.96 -8.80 12.60
C PHE A 64 11.38 -8.60 13.12
N SER A 65 11.68 -7.42 13.67
CA SER A 65 12.99 -7.11 14.23
C SER A 65 13.27 -7.96 15.47
N GLY A 66 14.51 -8.41 15.61
CA GLY A 66 14.95 -9.22 16.77
C GLY A 66 14.71 -10.73 16.64
N LEU A 67 14.01 -11.19 15.61
CA LEU A 67 13.87 -12.63 15.36
C LEU A 67 15.21 -13.22 14.90
N LYS A 68 15.75 -14.08 15.72
CA LYS A 68 16.97 -14.87 15.45
C LYS A 68 16.70 -16.34 15.73
N ASN A 69 17.41 -17.22 15.04
CA ASN A 69 17.30 -18.64 15.28
C ASN A 69 17.90 -19.02 16.65
N VAL A 70 17.02 -19.32 17.57
CA VAL A 70 17.36 -19.70 18.95
C VAL A 70 17.13 -21.19 19.22
N ASN A 71 16.85 -22.01 18.20
CA ASN A 71 16.51 -23.43 18.36
C ASN A 71 17.64 -24.23 19.01
N ASN A 72 18.90 -24.05 18.60
CA ASN A 72 20.03 -24.76 19.16
C ASN A 72 20.31 -24.38 20.63
N PRO A 73 20.35 -23.09 21.01
CA PRO A 73 20.39 -22.68 22.41
C PRO A 73 19.25 -23.30 23.25
N LEU A 74 18.02 -23.18 22.78
CA LEU A 74 16.84 -23.72 23.50
C LEU A 74 16.91 -25.25 23.67
N HIS A 75 17.33 -25.97 22.67
CA HIS A 75 17.53 -27.42 22.77
C HIS A 75 18.59 -27.77 23.80
N ARG A 76 19.70 -27.04 23.91
CA ARG A 76 20.70 -27.27 24.94
C ARG A 76 20.18 -26.92 26.33
N ALA A 77 19.43 -25.80 26.43
CA ALA A 77 18.83 -25.38 27.69
C ALA A 77 17.82 -26.41 28.21
N SER A 78 16.94 -26.95 27.36
CA SER A 78 15.97 -28.00 27.71
C SER A 78 16.64 -29.32 28.12
N ALA A 79 17.85 -29.58 27.63
CA ALA A 79 18.68 -30.73 28.05
C ALA A 79 19.49 -30.44 29.32
N GLY A 80 19.28 -29.31 30.02
CA GLY A 80 19.99 -28.93 31.24
C GLY A 80 21.35 -28.28 31.02
N GLY A 81 21.67 -27.86 29.78
CA GLY A 81 22.89 -27.14 29.47
C GLY A 81 22.83 -25.67 29.82
N SER A 82 23.94 -25.09 30.28
CA SER A 82 24.05 -23.64 30.49
C SER A 82 24.28 -22.88 29.19
N LEU A 83 23.63 -21.75 29.02
CA LEU A 83 23.78 -20.81 27.91
C LEU A 83 24.71 -19.66 28.30
N ASN A 84 25.40 -19.11 27.31
CA ASN A 84 26.19 -17.91 27.50
C ASN A 84 25.32 -16.63 27.44
N PRO A 85 25.83 -15.46 27.90
CA PRO A 85 25.06 -14.22 27.90
C PRO A 85 24.52 -13.83 26.52
N LYS A 86 25.26 -14.06 25.44
CA LYS A 86 24.85 -13.77 24.05
C LYS A 86 23.63 -14.60 23.65
N GLU A 87 23.66 -15.90 23.92
CA GLU A 87 22.54 -16.81 23.59
C GLU A 87 21.27 -16.46 24.36
N LEU A 88 21.40 -16.11 25.65
CA LEU A 88 20.28 -15.61 26.44
C LEU A 88 19.73 -14.27 25.93
N LEU A 89 20.60 -13.34 25.55
CA LEU A 89 20.16 -12.10 24.94
C LEU A 89 19.45 -12.34 23.60
N ASP A 90 19.95 -13.24 22.75
CA ASP A 90 19.30 -13.60 21.48
C ASP A 90 17.90 -14.19 21.72
N ILE A 91 17.72 -15.00 22.76
CA ILE A 91 16.40 -15.50 23.21
C ILE A 91 15.53 -14.33 23.68
N ALA A 92 16.06 -13.39 24.47
CA ALA A 92 15.30 -12.24 24.95
C ALA A 92 14.88 -11.31 23.81
N TYR A 93 15.75 -11.07 22.83
CA TYR A 93 15.38 -10.30 21.62
C TYR A 93 14.32 -11.03 20.79
N CYS A 94 14.41 -12.36 20.66
CA CYS A 94 13.39 -13.16 20.00
C CYS A 94 12.04 -13.03 20.71
N LEU A 95 11.99 -13.17 22.03
CA LEU A 95 10.78 -13.00 22.86
C LEU A 95 10.19 -11.59 22.70
N ARG A 96 11.03 -10.56 22.65
CA ARG A 96 10.60 -9.18 22.39
C ARG A 96 9.95 -9.06 21.02
N GLY A 97 10.55 -9.64 19.98
CA GLY A 97 10.01 -9.67 18.63
C GLY A 97 8.64 -10.35 18.59
N LEU A 98 8.52 -11.52 19.22
CA LEU A 98 7.27 -12.27 19.31
C LEU A 98 6.16 -11.47 20.04
N ARG A 99 6.49 -10.83 21.16
CA ARG A 99 5.56 -9.95 21.88
C ARG A 99 5.10 -8.77 21.02
N THR A 100 6.02 -8.17 20.26
CA THR A 100 5.68 -7.04 19.37
C THR A 100 4.73 -7.49 18.26
N LEU A 101 4.86 -8.71 17.74
CA LEU A 101 3.94 -9.30 16.77
C LEU A 101 2.56 -9.54 17.38
N ASP A 102 2.50 -10.09 18.59
CA ASP A 102 1.26 -10.34 19.33
C ASP A 102 0.52 -9.01 19.64
N GLU A 103 1.24 -7.99 20.11
CA GLU A 103 0.69 -6.66 20.36
C GLU A 103 0.16 -6.03 19.06
N TRP A 104 0.89 -6.16 17.93
CA TRP A 104 0.44 -5.65 16.63
C TRP A 104 -0.85 -6.37 16.17
N HIS A 105 -0.93 -7.69 16.33
CA HIS A 105 -2.13 -8.46 16.01
C HIS A 105 -3.32 -8.01 16.87
N GLY A 106 -3.12 -7.76 18.17
CA GLY A 106 -4.14 -7.20 19.04
C GLY A 106 -4.77 -5.89 18.54
N HIS A 107 -3.98 -5.03 17.89
CA HIS A 107 -4.47 -3.77 17.29
C HIS A 107 -5.24 -4.01 15.97
N SER A 108 -4.95 -5.08 15.25
CA SER A 108 -5.59 -5.45 13.97
C SER A 108 -6.74 -6.46 14.12
N SER A 109 -7.05 -6.91 15.34
CA SER A 109 -7.96 -8.03 15.66
C SER A 109 -9.44 -7.83 15.23
N GLY A 110 -9.80 -6.67 14.70
CA GLY A 110 -11.14 -6.43 14.15
C GLY A 110 -11.42 -7.07 12.77
N VAL A 111 -10.41 -7.65 12.13
CA VAL A 111 -10.49 -8.26 10.78
C VAL A 111 -10.05 -9.71 10.88
N LYS A 112 -10.97 -10.65 10.66
CA LYS A 112 -10.62 -12.07 10.59
C LYS A 112 -9.90 -12.37 9.26
N THR A 113 -8.78 -13.08 9.35
CA THR A 113 -7.94 -13.43 8.21
C THR A 113 -7.48 -14.89 8.28
N SER A 114 -6.98 -15.41 7.18
CA SER A 114 -6.33 -16.72 7.13
C SER A 114 -5.01 -16.77 7.94
N LEU A 115 -4.51 -15.61 8.41
CA LEU A 115 -3.28 -15.49 9.17
C LEU A 115 -3.48 -15.65 10.68
N ASP A 116 -4.72 -15.57 11.17
CA ASP A 116 -5.04 -15.62 12.59
C ASP A 116 -4.46 -16.90 13.25
N PHE A 117 -4.49 -18.03 12.54
CA PHE A 117 -3.89 -19.29 12.98
C PHE A 117 -2.41 -19.14 13.36
N PHE A 118 -1.63 -18.39 12.57
CA PHE A 118 -0.21 -18.18 12.88
C PHE A 118 -0.02 -17.18 14.03
N PHE A 119 -0.85 -16.16 14.13
CA PHE A 119 -0.77 -15.20 15.24
C PHE A 119 -1.20 -15.85 16.56
N GLU A 120 -2.24 -16.67 16.56
CA GLU A 120 -2.66 -17.44 17.75
C GLU A 120 -1.59 -18.45 18.20
N GLY A 121 -0.74 -18.90 17.29
CA GLY A 121 0.42 -19.74 17.60
C GLY A 121 1.57 -18.99 18.30
N ILE A 122 1.51 -17.64 18.41
CA ILE A 122 2.54 -16.85 19.07
C ILE A 122 2.17 -16.63 20.53
N THR A 123 3.01 -17.10 21.44
CA THR A 123 2.86 -16.90 22.88
C THR A 123 3.91 -15.92 23.39
N ALA A 124 3.46 -14.72 23.81
CA ALA A 124 4.34 -13.73 24.40
C ALA A 124 4.77 -14.13 25.82
N ASN A 125 6.08 -14.19 26.10
CA ASN A 125 6.62 -14.44 27.43
C ASN A 125 7.39 -13.21 27.94
N LYS A 126 6.62 -12.18 28.37
CA LYS A 126 7.15 -10.92 28.88
C LYS A 126 7.97 -11.11 30.16
N TYR A 127 7.62 -12.11 30.96
CA TYR A 127 8.34 -12.40 32.22
C TYR A 127 9.78 -12.80 31.94
N LEU A 128 10.00 -13.82 31.10
CA LEU A 128 11.33 -14.31 30.77
C LEU A 128 12.15 -13.22 30.01
N GLU A 129 11.53 -12.52 29.06
CA GLU A 129 12.13 -11.37 28.36
C GLU A 129 12.68 -10.36 29.38
N ALA A 130 11.83 -9.88 30.29
CA ALA A 130 12.21 -8.85 31.26
C ALA A 130 13.29 -9.34 32.22
N LYS A 131 13.21 -10.63 32.66
CA LYS A 131 14.17 -11.23 33.57
C LYS A 131 15.57 -11.29 32.96
N ILE A 132 15.68 -11.78 31.71
CA ILE A 132 16.98 -11.85 31.00
C ILE A 132 17.57 -10.45 30.87
N PHE A 133 16.80 -9.45 30.36
CA PHE A 133 17.31 -8.09 30.20
C PHE A 133 17.63 -7.38 31.52
N SER A 134 17.02 -7.79 32.63
CA SER A 134 17.37 -7.23 33.96
C SER A 134 18.68 -7.80 34.49
N CYS A 135 19.02 -9.04 34.09
CA CYS A 135 20.22 -9.72 34.55
C CYS A 135 21.43 -9.52 33.64
N ILE A 136 21.22 -9.35 32.31
CA ILE A 136 22.29 -9.29 31.31
C ILE A 136 22.21 -7.94 30.58
N ILE A 137 23.29 -7.13 30.74
CA ILE A 137 23.41 -5.80 30.08
C ILE A 137 23.95 -5.95 28.66
N SER A 138 24.99 -6.76 28.49
CA SER A 138 25.65 -7.00 27.21
C SER A 138 26.20 -8.43 27.14
N GLU A 139 26.77 -8.82 25.99
CA GLU A 139 27.42 -10.12 25.81
C GLU A 139 28.54 -10.40 26.82
N GLU A 140 29.14 -9.36 27.38
CA GLU A 140 30.28 -9.42 28.30
C GLU A 140 29.94 -9.01 29.74
N GLU A 141 28.78 -8.42 29.98
CA GLU A 141 28.43 -7.78 31.24
C GLU A 141 27.11 -8.27 31.83
N ILE A 142 27.20 -8.81 33.05
CA ILE A 142 26.08 -9.17 33.91
C ILE A 142 25.78 -8.01 34.86
N ALA A 143 24.51 -7.65 34.99
CA ALA A 143 24.07 -6.54 35.83
C ALA A 143 24.45 -6.79 37.30
N ASP A 144 24.88 -5.76 38.01
CA ASP A 144 25.16 -5.83 39.45
C ASP A 144 23.96 -6.32 40.26
N LYS A 145 22.76 -5.98 39.82
CA LYS A 145 21.48 -6.32 40.43
C LYS A 145 20.90 -7.64 39.95
N ALA A 146 21.66 -8.45 39.17
CA ALA A 146 21.19 -9.76 38.70
C ALA A 146 20.91 -10.71 39.86
N SER A 147 21.66 -10.59 40.97
CA SER A 147 21.35 -11.19 42.27
C SER A 147 21.87 -10.32 43.41
N GLU A 148 21.25 -10.47 44.61
CA GLU A 148 21.75 -9.80 45.82
C GLU A 148 23.19 -10.25 46.14
N THR A 149 23.48 -11.52 45.97
CA THR A 149 24.80 -12.12 46.18
C THR A 149 25.86 -11.48 45.30
N LEU A 150 25.59 -11.33 44.00
CA LEU A 150 26.52 -10.70 43.07
C LEU A 150 26.78 -9.22 43.42
N TYR A 151 25.73 -8.51 43.78
CA TYR A 151 25.83 -7.12 44.22
C TYR A 151 26.74 -7.00 45.43
N ASP A 152 26.57 -7.85 46.44
CA ASP A 152 27.37 -7.85 47.64
C ASP A 152 28.85 -8.21 47.39
N ILE A 153 29.10 -9.22 46.52
CA ILE A 153 30.46 -9.60 46.14
C ILE A 153 31.13 -8.40 45.43
N ARG A 154 30.51 -7.79 44.44
CA ARG A 154 31.11 -6.65 43.71
C ARG A 154 31.28 -5.45 44.59
N LYS A 155 30.39 -5.17 45.54
CA LYS A 155 30.53 -4.13 46.56
C LYS A 155 31.76 -4.36 47.44
N LYS A 156 31.98 -5.65 47.86
CA LYS A 156 33.15 -6.02 48.64
C LYS A 156 34.47 -5.86 47.84
N ILE A 157 34.50 -6.27 46.56
CA ILE A 157 35.63 -6.09 45.68
C ILE A 157 35.95 -4.60 45.57
N ARG A 158 35.02 -3.75 45.26
CA ARG A 158 35.21 -2.29 45.14
C ARG A 158 35.72 -1.67 46.44
N SER A 159 35.21 -2.12 47.59
CA SER A 159 35.69 -1.65 48.91
C SER A 159 37.13 -2.06 49.16
N LYS A 160 37.52 -3.31 48.81
CA LYS A 160 38.91 -3.77 48.96
C LYS A 160 39.86 -3.07 47.99
N GLU A 161 39.44 -2.87 46.74
CA GLU A 161 40.21 -2.09 45.75
C GLU A 161 40.49 -0.66 46.22
N ASN A 162 39.50 0.03 46.76
CA ASN A 162 39.67 1.36 47.30
C ASN A 162 40.64 1.34 48.49
N SER A 163 40.51 0.37 49.41
CA SER A 163 41.47 0.22 50.53
C SER A 163 42.90 -0.03 50.06
N ILE A 164 43.08 -0.83 49.00
CA ILE A 164 44.41 -1.08 48.41
C ILE A 164 44.97 0.25 47.82
N ARG A 165 44.17 0.97 47.07
CA ARG A 165 44.58 2.25 46.45
C ARG A 165 44.99 3.26 47.51
N GLU A 166 44.23 3.44 48.59
CA GLU A 166 44.55 4.30 49.70
C GLU A 166 45.91 3.95 50.34
N LYS A 167 46.15 2.66 50.58
CA LYS A 167 47.43 2.16 51.16
C LYS A 167 48.57 2.37 50.18
N LEU A 168 48.40 2.07 48.91
CA LEU A 168 49.42 2.25 47.88
C LEU A 168 49.70 3.72 47.60
N ASP A 169 48.67 4.59 47.60
CA ASP A 169 48.85 6.06 47.49
C ASP A 169 49.68 6.60 48.63
N SER A 170 49.40 6.16 49.85
CA SER A 170 50.24 6.53 51.00
C SER A 170 51.67 6.04 50.82
N LEU A 171 51.91 4.87 50.23
CA LEU A 171 53.25 4.31 50.01
C LEU A 171 53.98 5.09 48.88
N ILE A 172 53.36 5.33 47.72
CA ILE A 172 54.06 6.04 46.61
C ILE A 172 54.32 7.49 46.88
N HIS A 173 53.56 8.14 47.79
CA HIS A 173 53.81 9.52 48.23
C HIS A 173 54.75 9.60 49.49
N SER A 174 55.11 8.47 50.11
CA SER A 174 56.05 8.47 51.22
C SER A 174 57.50 8.85 50.77
N SER A 175 58.12 9.81 51.40
CA SER A 175 59.45 10.21 51.09
C SER A 175 60.49 9.07 51.23
N HIS A 176 60.18 8.08 52.08
CA HIS A 176 61.01 6.88 52.28
C HIS A 176 61.00 5.98 51.06
N TYR A 177 59.84 5.75 50.42
CA TYR A 177 59.68 4.76 49.32
C TYR A 177 59.91 5.40 47.95
N GLN A 178 59.63 6.69 47.75
CA GLN A 178 59.78 7.40 46.48
C GLN A 178 61.10 7.15 45.78
N GLN A 179 62.20 7.15 46.51
CA GLN A 179 63.57 6.98 45.96
C GLN A 179 63.75 5.56 45.31
N PHE A 180 63.02 4.58 45.78
CA PHE A 180 63.08 3.18 45.27
C PHE A 180 62.18 2.90 44.14
N LEU A 181 61.13 3.70 43.93
CA LEU A 181 60.17 3.53 42.84
C LEU A 181 60.76 4.00 41.48
N GLN A 182 60.43 3.28 40.40
CA GLN A 182 60.78 3.71 39.06
C GLN A 182 59.90 4.88 38.67
N GLU A 183 58.59 4.78 39.00
CA GLU A 183 57.56 5.79 38.84
C GLU A 183 56.62 5.75 40.04
N ALA A 184 56.11 6.89 40.50
CA ALA A 184 55.16 6.99 41.59
C ALA A 184 53.70 6.70 41.11
N ILE A 185 53.45 5.50 40.57
CA ILE A 185 52.14 5.09 40.05
C ILE A 185 51.73 3.75 40.65
N ILE A 186 50.39 3.53 40.69
CA ILE A 186 49.78 2.24 41.01
C ILE A 186 49.41 1.58 39.69
N THR A 187 49.79 0.34 39.47
CA THR A 187 49.45 -0.45 38.30
C THR A 187 48.95 -1.82 38.68
N GLN A 188 48.39 -2.56 37.71
CA GLN A 188 47.99 -3.93 37.88
C GLN A 188 48.85 -4.89 37.05
N ARG A 189 49.30 -5.98 37.65
CA ARG A 189 49.92 -7.12 36.95
C ARG A 189 49.28 -8.41 37.41
N ASN A 190 48.90 -9.27 36.45
CA ASN A 190 48.21 -10.51 36.72
C ASN A 190 46.97 -10.33 37.63
N GLY A 191 46.28 -9.19 37.49
CA GLY A 191 45.10 -8.84 38.28
C GLY A 191 45.36 -8.53 39.73
N ARG A 192 46.59 -8.07 40.06
CA ARG A 192 47.02 -7.63 41.38
C ARG A 192 47.50 -6.19 41.31
N PHE A 193 47.21 -5.42 42.32
CA PHE A 193 47.74 -4.05 42.46
C PHE A 193 49.19 -4.12 42.89
N VAL A 194 50.07 -3.47 42.14
CA VAL A 194 51.51 -3.50 42.33
C VAL A 194 52.08 -2.08 42.11
N VAL A 195 53.29 -1.85 42.60
CA VAL A 195 54.07 -0.64 42.35
C VAL A 195 55.35 -0.96 41.56
N PRO A 196 55.75 -0.08 40.59
CA PRO A 196 56.96 -0.30 39.81
C PRO A 196 58.19 0.16 40.64
N VAL A 197 59.09 -0.77 40.93
CA VAL A 197 60.32 -0.55 41.74
C VAL A 197 61.53 -0.73 40.84
N LYS A 198 62.57 0.06 41.02
CA LYS A 198 63.85 -0.08 40.34
C LYS A 198 64.44 -1.46 40.67
N ALA A 199 64.95 -2.18 39.68
CA ALA A 199 65.46 -3.55 39.87
C ALA A 199 66.50 -3.67 40.91
N GLU A 200 67.40 -2.66 41.02
CA GLU A 200 68.44 -2.56 42.00
C GLU A 200 67.99 -2.30 43.46
N CYS A 201 66.75 -1.74 43.58
CA CYS A 201 66.12 -1.43 44.86
C CYS A 201 65.03 -2.49 45.26
N ARG A 202 65.04 -3.66 44.67
CA ARG A 202 64.01 -4.74 44.89
C ARG A 202 63.90 -5.11 46.37
N GLY A 203 65.09 -5.13 47.13
CA GLY A 203 65.09 -5.47 48.55
C GLY A 203 64.55 -4.41 49.48
N ASN A 204 64.37 -3.16 49.01
CA ASN A 204 64.01 -2.02 49.85
C ASN A 204 62.46 -1.83 49.96
N VAL A 205 61.67 -2.52 49.08
CA VAL A 205 60.24 -2.54 49.19
C VAL A 205 59.80 -3.96 49.58
N PRO A 206 59.40 -4.20 50.81
CA PRO A 206 58.93 -5.53 51.25
C PRO A 206 57.65 -5.95 50.49
N GLY A 207 57.71 -7.09 49.83
CA GLY A 207 56.52 -7.58 49.03
C GLY A 207 56.85 -8.72 48.09
N LEU A 208 55.87 -9.12 47.29
CA LEU A 208 55.96 -10.17 46.30
C LEU A 208 56.19 -9.60 44.89
N VAL A 209 57.11 -10.20 44.16
CA VAL A 209 57.36 -9.85 42.75
C VAL A 209 56.40 -10.58 41.89
N HIS A 210 55.66 -9.83 41.05
CA HIS A 210 54.65 -10.43 40.11
C HIS A 210 55.08 -10.34 38.67
N ASP A 211 55.93 -9.38 38.32
CA ASP A 211 56.37 -9.21 36.94
C ASP A 211 57.67 -8.39 36.89
N THR A 212 58.38 -8.43 35.76
CA THR A 212 59.56 -7.68 35.49
C THR A 212 59.43 -7.07 34.08
N SER A 213 59.88 -5.83 33.91
CA SER A 213 59.82 -5.18 32.60
C SER A 213 60.70 -5.94 31.57
N SER A 214 60.40 -5.81 30.30
CA SER A 214 61.13 -6.44 29.19
C SER A 214 62.62 -6.12 29.18
N THR A 215 63.01 -4.91 29.71
CA THR A 215 64.41 -4.49 29.84
C THR A 215 65.08 -4.98 31.12
N GLY A 216 64.33 -5.58 32.05
CA GLY A 216 64.83 -5.96 33.36
C GLY A 216 65.07 -4.82 34.36
N ALA A 217 64.82 -3.55 33.95
CA ALA A 217 65.14 -2.37 34.77
C ALA A 217 64.05 -2.08 35.84
N THR A 218 62.83 -2.58 35.67
CA THR A 218 61.69 -2.37 36.58
C THR A 218 61.14 -3.69 37.05
N VAL A 219 60.92 -3.83 38.35
CA VAL A 219 60.28 -4.98 38.99
C VAL A 219 58.95 -4.51 39.56
N PHE A 220 57.86 -5.22 39.22
CA PHE A 220 56.51 -4.93 39.72
C PHE A 220 56.30 -5.68 41.03
N ILE A 221 56.31 -4.93 42.13
CA ILE A 221 56.21 -5.50 43.49
C ILE A 221 54.78 -5.23 44.02
N GLU A 222 54.16 -6.28 44.56
CA GLU A 222 53.00 -6.21 45.43
C GLU A 222 53.49 -5.95 46.86
N PRO A 223 53.32 -4.76 47.42
CA PRO A 223 53.78 -4.47 48.80
C PRO A 223 53.10 -5.36 49.83
N ALA A 224 53.86 -5.79 50.86
CA ALA A 224 53.33 -6.70 51.92
C ALA A 224 52.05 -6.16 52.57
N SER A 225 51.83 -4.86 52.63
CA SER A 225 50.68 -4.20 53.26
C SER A 225 49.38 -4.41 52.50
N VAL A 226 49.44 -4.89 51.22
CA VAL A 226 48.26 -5.11 50.39
C VAL A 226 48.08 -6.56 49.90
N VAL A 227 49.02 -7.46 50.22
CA VAL A 227 48.98 -8.89 49.81
C VAL A 227 47.67 -9.56 50.21
N ASP A 228 47.26 -9.40 51.48
CA ASP A 228 46.01 -10.03 51.97
C ASP A 228 44.77 -9.46 51.26
N ALA A 229 44.72 -8.16 51.03
CA ALA A 229 43.62 -7.52 50.34
C ALA A 229 43.57 -7.93 48.86
N ASN A 230 44.72 -8.08 48.18
CA ASN A 230 44.77 -8.62 46.80
C ASN A 230 44.35 -10.11 46.75
N ASN A 231 44.70 -10.91 47.78
CA ASN A 231 44.28 -12.30 47.91
C ASN A 231 42.76 -12.35 48.13
N ASP A 232 42.21 -11.49 48.99
CA ASP A 232 40.75 -11.38 49.20
C ASP A 232 40.00 -11.04 47.91
N ILE A 233 40.51 -10.13 47.10
CA ILE A 233 39.96 -9.78 45.77
C ILE A 233 39.96 -11.01 44.87
N LYS A 234 41.04 -11.79 44.81
CA LYS A 234 41.11 -13.00 44.00
C LYS A 234 40.08 -14.06 44.43
N VAL A 235 39.87 -14.23 45.75
CA VAL A 235 38.82 -15.12 46.28
C VAL A 235 37.43 -14.60 45.92
N LEU A 236 37.21 -13.27 46.05
CA LEU A 236 35.94 -12.64 45.70
C LEU A 236 35.67 -12.72 44.20
N GLN A 237 36.67 -12.56 43.34
CA GLN A 237 36.56 -12.75 41.89
C GLN A 237 36.25 -14.19 41.50
N GLY A 238 36.74 -15.18 42.27
CA GLY A 238 36.33 -16.57 42.14
C GLY A 238 34.84 -16.76 42.44
N LYS A 239 34.39 -16.20 43.58
CA LYS A 239 32.98 -16.25 43.98
C LYS A 239 32.07 -15.50 43.00
N GLU A 240 32.53 -14.37 42.43
CA GLU A 240 31.81 -13.63 41.39
C GLU A 240 31.58 -14.49 40.16
N ARG A 241 32.62 -15.20 39.68
CA ARG A 241 32.49 -16.12 38.54
C ARG A 241 31.50 -17.27 38.81
N ASP A 242 31.59 -17.86 40.02
CA ASP A 242 30.72 -18.95 40.43
C ASP A 242 29.25 -18.47 40.49
N GLU A 243 29.00 -17.26 41.03
CA GLU A 243 27.70 -16.66 41.10
C GLU A 243 27.13 -16.29 39.70
N ILE A 244 27.99 -15.73 38.81
CA ILE A 244 27.60 -15.48 37.42
C ILE A 244 27.19 -16.80 36.73
N MET A 245 27.96 -17.86 36.88
CA MET A 245 27.63 -19.18 36.33
C MET A 245 26.28 -19.69 36.87
N ARG A 246 26.01 -19.51 38.17
CA ARG A 246 24.73 -19.88 38.79
C ARG A 246 23.57 -19.10 38.18
N ILE A 247 23.72 -17.76 38.00
CA ILE A 247 22.69 -16.94 37.38
C ILE A 247 22.43 -17.37 35.93
N LEU A 248 23.47 -17.61 35.14
CA LEU A 248 23.34 -18.07 33.76
C LEU A 248 22.67 -19.43 33.69
N TYR A 249 23.00 -20.36 34.62
CA TYR A 249 22.38 -21.67 34.71
C TYR A 249 20.87 -21.55 35.02
N GLU A 250 20.47 -20.73 35.99
CA GLU A 250 19.06 -20.50 36.35
C GLU A 250 18.27 -19.90 35.17
N LEU A 251 18.82 -18.87 34.50
CA LEU A 251 18.18 -18.29 33.33
C LEU A 251 18.08 -19.32 32.19
N SER A 252 19.09 -20.15 32.01
CA SER A 252 19.08 -21.21 31.00
C SER A 252 18.03 -22.29 31.30
N ALA A 253 17.89 -22.70 32.56
CA ALA A 253 16.86 -23.66 32.97
C ALA A 253 15.47 -23.12 32.70
N GLU A 254 15.18 -21.86 33.08
CA GLU A 254 13.90 -21.23 32.78
C GLU A 254 13.65 -21.08 31.27
N ALA A 255 14.66 -20.72 30.48
CA ALA A 255 14.53 -20.70 29.02
C ALA A 255 14.26 -22.11 28.46
N GLY A 256 14.84 -23.14 29.06
CA GLY A 256 14.61 -24.55 28.74
C GLY A 256 13.18 -25.00 29.01
N ASP A 257 12.56 -24.53 30.11
CA ASP A 257 11.17 -24.84 30.45
C ASP A 257 10.18 -24.31 29.41
N PHE A 258 10.48 -23.17 28.77
CA PHE A 258 9.67 -22.55 27.71
C PHE A 258 10.13 -22.90 26.29
N ALA A 259 11.12 -23.78 26.12
CA ALA A 259 11.76 -24.02 24.82
C ALA A 259 10.79 -24.41 23.72
N GLU A 260 9.86 -25.33 23.95
CA GLU A 260 8.88 -25.77 22.96
C GLU A 260 7.90 -24.66 22.59
N SER A 261 7.43 -23.85 23.55
CA SER A 261 6.54 -22.72 23.29
C SER A 261 7.24 -21.63 22.48
N ILE A 262 8.51 -21.32 22.82
CA ILE A 262 9.30 -20.30 22.08
C ILE A 262 9.58 -20.77 20.65
N LYS A 263 9.93 -22.06 20.47
CA LYS A 263 10.18 -22.66 19.16
C LYS A 263 8.94 -22.61 18.27
N HIS A 264 7.76 -23.01 18.78
CA HIS A 264 6.51 -22.96 18.02
C HIS A 264 6.13 -21.54 17.64
N SER A 265 6.25 -20.59 18.58
CA SER A 265 6.02 -19.18 18.32
C SER A 265 6.99 -18.61 17.27
N TYR A 266 8.26 -19.01 17.33
CA TYR A 266 9.28 -18.61 16.36
C TYR A 266 8.97 -19.14 14.95
N GLU A 267 8.57 -20.42 14.81
CA GLU A 267 8.17 -21.02 13.55
C GLU A 267 6.96 -20.29 12.93
N SER A 268 5.96 -19.95 13.74
CA SER A 268 4.82 -19.14 13.31
C SER A 268 5.25 -17.74 12.85
N ALA A 269 6.15 -17.08 13.59
CA ALA A 269 6.66 -15.75 13.24
C ALA A 269 7.48 -15.77 11.94
N ILE A 270 8.29 -16.81 11.68
CA ILE A 270 9.04 -16.95 10.41
C ILE A 270 8.08 -17.08 9.23
N ARG A 271 7.02 -17.91 9.37
CA ARG A 271 6.01 -18.07 8.32
C ARG A 271 5.28 -16.74 8.05
N LEU A 272 4.87 -16.02 9.10
CA LEU A 272 4.31 -14.67 8.95
C LEU A 272 5.29 -13.73 8.26
N ASN A 273 6.57 -13.74 8.61
CA ASN A 273 7.58 -12.91 7.96
C ASN A 273 7.65 -13.19 6.44
N LEU A 274 7.63 -14.46 6.03
CA LEU A 274 7.57 -14.83 4.61
C LEU A 274 6.28 -14.34 3.93
N ILE A 275 5.13 -14.51 4.58
CA ILE A 275 3.84 -14.09 4.00
C ILE A 275 3.78 -12.57 3.86
N PHE A 276 4.20 -11.82 4.88
CA PHE A 276 4.29 -10.36 4.79
C PHE A 276 5.36 -9.89 3.78
N ALA A 277 6.47 -10.63 3.61
CA ALA A 277 7.45 -10.36 2.57
C ALA A 277 6.84 -10.53 1.16
N LYS A 278 5.99 -11.55 0.92
CA LYS A 278 5.22 -11.70 -0.32
C LYS A 278 4.28 -10.50 -0.53
N ALA A 279 3.61 -10.03 0.52
CA ALA A 279 2.73 -8.87 0.45
C ALA A 279 3.51 -7.56 0.15
N HIS A 280 4.67 -7.36 0.76
CA HIS A 280 5.55 -6.22 0.45
C HIS A 280 6.04 -6.24 -0.99
N LEU A 281 6.47 -7.41 -1.47
CA LEU A 281 6.88 -7.57 -2.87
C LEU A 281 5.70 -7.29 -3.82
N ALA A 282 4.49 -7.78 -3.50
CA ALA A 282 3.27 -7.51 -4.25
C ALA A 282 2.96 -6.00 -4.32
N TYR A 283 3.10 -5.30 -3.21
CA TYR A 283 2.90 -3.84 -3.18
C TYR A 283 3.87 -3.11 -4.11
N LYS A 284 5.17 -3.46 -4.06
CA LYS A 284 6.20 -2.87 -4.94
C LYS A 284 5.94 -3.13 -6.42
N MET A 285 5.40 -4.30 -6.77
CA MET A 285 5.08 -4.68 -8.15
C MET A 285 3.71 -4.19 -8.61
N LYS A 286 2.89 -3.60 -7.73
CA LYS A 286 1.47 -3.30 -7.96
C LYS A 286 0.75 -4.55 -8.45
N ALA A 287 0.90 -5.64 -7.72
CA ALA A 287 0.38 -6.95 -8.04
C ALA A 287 -1.05 -7.14 -7.52
N THR A 288 -1.80 -8.01 -8.19
CA THR A 288 -3.16 -8.39 -7.82
C THR A 288 -3.28 -9.91 -7.71
N LYS A 289 -4.30 -10.39 -7.01
CA LYS A 289 -4.63 -11.81 -6.92
C LYS A 289 -5.36 -12.24 -8.19
N PRO A 290 -4.86 -13.23 -8.96
CA PRO A 290 -5.59 -13.79 -10.09
C PRO A 290 -6.67 -14.76 -9.61
N ILE A 291 -7.64 -15.01 -10.49
CA ILE A 291 -8.65 -16.07 -10.31
C ILE A 291 -8.01 -17.40 -10.72
N LEU A 292 -8.01 -18.38 -9.83
CA LEU A 292 -7.45 -19.71 -10.11
C LEU A 292 -8.45 -20.59 -10.85
N ASN A 293 -7.93 -21.49 -11.69
CA ASN A 293 -8.64 -22.60 -12.28
C ASN A 293 -7.69 -23.80 -12.49
N ASN A 294 -8.26 -24.94 -12.86
CA ASN A 294 -7.53 -26.15 -13.25
C ASN A 294 -7.92 -26.65 -14.64
N GLU A 295 -8.49 -25.77 -15.48
CA GLU A 295 -9.03 -26.06 -16.79
C GLU A 295 -8.02 -25.78 -17.92
N GLY A 296 -6.78 -25.42 -17.59
CA GLY A 296 -5.76 -25.02 -18.56
C GLY A 296 -5.90 -23.56 -19.03
N ILE A 297 -6.89 -22.80 -18.52
CA ILE A 297 -7.18 -21.44 -18.98
C ILE A 297 -6.27 -20.43 -18.26
N THR A 298 -5.44 -19.74 -18.99
CA THR A 298 -4.64 -18.63 -18.46
C THR A 298 -4.92 -17.38 -19.28
N TYR A 299 -5.43 -16.33 -18.61
CA TYR A 299 -5.67 -15.00 -19.17
C TYR A 299 -5.05 -13.94 -18.27
N LEU A 300 -3.95 -13.38 -18.72
CA LEU A 300 -3.20 -12.33 -18.02
C LEU A 300 -3.49 -10.98 -18.66
N LYS A 301 -4.27 -10.15 -17.99
CA LYS A 301 -4.63 -8.80 -18.45
C LYS A 301 -3.59 -7.79 -18.01
N LYS A 302 -3.01 -7.04 -18.94
CA LYS A 302 -1.96 -6.03 -18.70
C LYS A 302 -0.79 -6.60 -17.87
N ALA A 303 -0.35 -7.80 -18.22
CA ALA A 303 0.78 -8.46 -17.58
C ALA A 303 2.07 -7.64 -17.76
N ARG A 304 2.83 -7.51 -16.69
CA ARG A 304 4.13 -6.85 -16.67
C ARG A 304 5.19 -7.82 -16.17
N HIS A 305 6.32 -7.87 -16.86
CA HIS A 305 7.44 -8.73 -16.43
C HIS A 305 8.07 -8.15 -15.15
N PRO A 306 8.10 -8.88 -14.02
CA PRO A 306 8.47 -8.34 -12.70
C PRO A 306 9.94 -7.99 -12.53
N LEU A 307 10.80 -8.45 -13.47
CA LEU A 307 12.24 -8.17 -13.46
C LEU A 307 12.62 -6.97 -14.34
N ILE A 308 11.71 -6.48 -15.18
CA ILE A 308 11.93 -5.28 -15.98
C ILE A 308 11.58 -4.03 -15.16
N ASP A 309 12.36 -2.95 -15.36
CA ASP A 309 12.11 -1.67 -14.70
C ASP A 309 10.63 -1.24 -14.90
N PRO A 310 9.89 -0.91 -13.82
CA PRO A 310 8.50 -0.47 -13.90
C PRO A 310 8.24 0.73 -14.83
N LYS A 311 9.26 1.55 -15.10
CA LYS A 311 9.18 2.70 -16.03
C LYS A 311 9.35 2.30 -17.50
N LYS A 312 9.90 1.12 -17.76
CA LYS A 312 10.21 0.63 -19.12
C LYS A 312 9.33 -0.53 -19.54
N VAL A 313 8.78 -1.27 -18.56
CA VAL A 313 7.96 -2.44 -18.85
C VAL A 313 6.67 -2.03 -19.55
N VAL A 314 6.38 -2.70 -20.66
CA VAL A 314 5.11 -2.56 -21.38
C VAL A 314 4.14 -3.63 -20.87
N ALA A 315 2.93 -3.20 -20.54
CA ALA A 315 1.88 -4.11 -20.14
C ALA A 315 1.27 -4.78 -21.38
N THR A 316 1.19 -6.11 -21.38
CA THR A 316 0.63 -6.88 -22.50
C THR A 316 -0.44 -7.86 -22.02
N ASP A 317 -1.41 -8.15 -22.87
CA ASP A 317 -2.43 -9.18 -22.63
C ASP A 317 -1.95 -10.51 -23.19
N ILE A 318 -2.04 -11.58 -22.39
CA ILE A 318 -1.66 -12.94 -22.81
C ILE A 318 -2.83 -13.86 -22.47
N ALA A 319 -3.36 -14.57 -23.47
CA ALA A 319 -4.45 -15.53 -23.31
C ALA A 319 -4.06 -16.88 -23.90
N ILE A 320 -4.47 -17.98 -23.27
CA ILE A 320 -4.29 -19.34 -23.73
C ILE A 320 -5.24 -20.28 -22.94
N GLY A 321 -5.70 -21.34 -23.60
CA GLY A 321 -6.43 -22.44 -22.95
C GLY A 321 -7.96 -22.33 -22.98
N ASP A 322 -8.54 -21.23 -23.49
CA ASP A 322 -10.00 -21.05 -23.62
C ASP A 322 -10.47 -21.46 -25.02
N GLU A 323 -10.31 -20.59 -26.01
CA GLU A 323 -10.69 -20.87 -27.40
C GLU A 323 -9.64 -21.70 -28.16
N TYR A 324 -8.42 -21.73 -27.69
CA TYR A 324 -7.28 -22.41 -28.30
C TYR A 324 -6.30 -22.94 -27.24
N ASP A 325 -5.76 -24.13 -27.51
CA ASP A 325 -4.74 -24.79 -26.69
C ASP A 325 -3.32 -24.39 -27.07
N THR A 326 -3.13 -23.85 -28.26
CA THR A 326 -1.82 -23.55 -28.84
C THR A 326 -1.75 -22.12 -29.38
N LEU A 327 -0.74 -21.37 -28.93
CA LEU A 327 -0.42 -20.02 -29.38
C LEU A 327 0.94 -20.01 -30.10
N VAL A 328 0.94 -19.67 -31.38
CA VAL A 328 2.14 -19.54 -32.20
C VAL A 328 2.48 -18.06 -32.35
N ILE A 329 3.55 -17.59 -31.66
CA ILE A 329 3.96 -16.18 -31.67
C ILE A 329 5.01 -15.96 -32.75
N THR A 330 4.73 -15.05 -33.69
CA THR A 330 5.57 -14.72 -34.82
C THR A 330 6.06 -13.27 -34.77
N GLY A 331 7.04 -12.91 -35.56
CA GLY A 331 7.60 -11.55 -35.63
C GLY A 331 9.11 -11.49 -35.39
N PRO A 332 9.73 -10.30 -35.38
CA PRO A 332 11.17 -10.15 -35.19
C PRO A 332 11.60 -10.52 -33.75
N ASN A 333 12.86 -10.97 -33.59
CA ASN A 333 13.38 -11.35 -32.26
C ASN A 333 13.41 -10.18 -31.30
N THR A 334 13.66 -8.99 -31.79
CA THR A 334 13.67 -7.74 -31.00
C THR A 334 12.28 -7.32 -30.53
N GLY A 335 11.20 -7.94 -31.02
CA GLY A 335 9.81 -7.58 -30.72
C GLY A 335 9.29 -7.95 -29.32
N GLY A 336 10.03 -8.81 -28.60
CA GLY A 336 9.65 -9.23 -27.23
C GLY A 336 8.99 -10.61 -27.15
N LYS A 337 9.12 -11.48 -28.17
CA LYS A 337 8.57 -12.85 -28.17
C LYS A 337 9.02 -13.66 -26.96
N THR A 338 10.32 -13.76 -26.73
CA THR A 338 10.94 -14.45 -25.59
C THR A 338 10.50 -13.85 -24.26
N VAL A 339 10.36 -12.53 -24.20
CA VAL A 339 9.87 -11.84 -22.98
C VAL A 339 8.43 -12.22 -22.68
N SER A 340 7.57 -12.34 -23.72
CA SER A 340 6.17 -12.75 -23.54
C SER A 340 6.06 -14.19 -23.00
N LEU A 341 6.87 -15.13 -23.56
CA LEU A 341 6.99 -16.50 -23.07
C LEU A 341 7.45 -16.53 -21.62
N LYS A 342 8.55 -15.84 -21.30
CA LYS A 342 9.07 -15.75 -19.94
C LYS A 342 8.06 -15.11 -18.98
N THR A 343 7.35 -14.07 -19.41
CA THR A 343 6.31 -13.42 -18.58
C THR A 343 5.21 -14.41 -18.22
N LEU A 344 4.66 -15.14 -19.20
CA LEU A 344 3.64 -16.14 -18.96
C LEU A 344 4.10 -17.21 -17.97
N GLY A 345 5.25 -17.85 -18.26
CA GLY A 345 5.79 -18.91 -17.42
C GLY A 345 6.15 -18.44 -16.02
N LEU A 346 6.83 -17.29 -15.89
CA LEU A 346 7.25 -16.75 -14.60
C LEU A 346 6.06 -16.35 -13.73
N LEU A 347 5.06 -15.63 -14.29
CA LEU A 347 3.88 -15.23 -13.52
C LEU A 347 3.06 -16.44 -13.09
N THR A 348 2.96 -17.48 -13.91
CA THR A 348 2.33 -18.75 -13.53
C THR A 348 3.07 -19.42 -12.37
N LEU A 349 4.41 -19.53 -12.43
CA LEU A 349 5.23 -20.04 -11.33
C LEU A 349 5.08 -19.21 -10.03
N MET A 350 5.02 -17.89 -10.15
CA MET A 350 4.80 -17.01 -8.99
C MET A 350 3.46 -17.29 -8.31
N VAL A 351 2.38 -17.44 -9.10
CA VAL A 351 1.05 -17.83 -8.59
C VAL A 351 1.11 -19.17 -7.87
N MET A 352 1.73 -20.18 -8.49
CA MET A 352 1.89 -21.51 -7.91
C MET A 352 2.77 -21.52 -6.64
N CYS A 353 3.56 -20.46 -6.39
CA CYS A 353 4.26 -20.21 -5.14
C CYS A 353 3.44 -19.37 -4.13
N GLY A 354 2.18 -19.04 -4.41
CA GLY A 354 1.33 -18.22 -3.57
C GLY A 354 1.73 -16.73 -3.54
N MET A 355 2.31 -16.21 -4.62
CA MET A 355 2.64 -14.79 -4.79
C MET A 355 1.60 -14.12 -5.68
N LEU A 356 1.19 -12.89 -5.33
CA LEU A 356 0.40 -12.04 -6.19
C LEU A 356 1.25 -11.61 -7.39
N ILE A 357 0.62 -11.35 -8.53
CA ILE A 357 1.31 -11.07 -9.79
C ILE A 357 0.97 -9.68 -10.36
N PRO A 358 1.89 -9.03 -11.09
CA PRO A 358 1.70 -7.69 -11.66
C PRO A 358 0.81 -7.71 -12.90
N VAL A 359 -0.48 -7.94 -12.70
CA VAL A 359 -1.54 -7.96 -13.72
C VAL A 359 -2.70 -7.07 -13.31
N SER A 360 -3.67 -6.85 -14.21
CA SER A 360 -4.93 -6.18 -13.85
C SER A 360 -5.96 -7.18 -13.32
N ASP A 361 -6.96 -6.64 -12.61
CA ASP A 361 -8.08 -7.41 -12.10
C ASP A 361 -8.75 -8.27 -13.20
N MET A 362 -9.41 -9.34 -12.79
CA MET A 362 -10.05 -10.33 -13.66
C MET A 362 -9.06 -11.21 -14.47
N SER A 363 -7.77 -11.17 -14.17
CA SER A 363 -6.82 -12.14 -14.71
C SER A 363 -7.08 -13.52 -14.13
N ARG A 364 -6.94 -14.56 -14.99
CA ARG A 364 -7.13 -15.97 -14.63
C ARG A 364 -5.84 -16.72 -14.84
N VAL A 365 -5.50 -17.63 -13.95
CA VAL A 365 -4.31 -18.48 -14.07
C VAL A 365 -4.68 -19.92 -13.75
N SER A 366 -4.29 -20.83 -14.65
CA SER A 366 -4.42 -22.26 -14.38
C SER A 366 -3.23 -22.75 -13.54
N VAL A 367 -3.52 -23.74 -12.68
CA VAL A 367 -2.49 -24.48 -11.95
C VAL A 367 -2.10 -25.71 -12.76
N TYR A 368 -0.81 -25.78 -13.12
CA TYR A 368 -0.28 -26.85 -13.97
C TYR A 368 0.52 -27.89 -13.15
N ASN A 369 0.53 -29.14 -13.61
CA ASN A 369 1.39 -30.17 -13.04
C ASN A 369 2.85 -29.92 -13.42
N ASN A 370 3.07 -29.56 -14.69
CA ASN A 370 4.39 -29.35 -15.24
C ASN A 370 4.45 -28.01 -16.00
N ILE A 371 5.51 -27.26 -15.78
CA ILE A 371 5.89 -26.13 -16.64
C ILE A 371 7.22 -26.51 -17.32
N LEU A 372 7.15 -26.81 -18.63
CA LEU A 372 8.24 -27.33 -19.40
C LEU A 372 8.72 -26.26 -20.40
N VAL A 373 10.01 -26.04 -20.48
CA VAL A 373 10.55 -24.86 -21.14
C VAL A 373 11.73 -25.23 -22.04
N ASP A 374 11.67 -24.81 -23.29
CA ASP A 374 12.81 -24.75 -24.18
C ASP A 374 13.04 -23.29 -24.61
N ILE A 375 13.73 -22.55 -23.76
CA ILE A 375 14.15 -21.15 -23.98
C ILE A 375 15.65 -21.10 -23.68
N GLY A 376 16.47 -20.76 -24.63
CA GLY A 376 17.91 -20.71 -24.43
C GLY A 376 18.59 -19.64 -25.29
N ASP A 377 19.57 -18.93 -24.71
CA ASP A 377 20.48 -18.08 -25.47
C ASP A 377 21.48 -18.91 -26.24
N GLU A 378 21.57 -18.70 -27.54
CA GLU A 378 22.51 -19.33 -28.45
C GLU A 378 23.99 -19.04 -28.14
N GLN A 379 24.34 -18.30 -27.10
CA GLN A 379 25.69 -17.72 -26.92
C GLN A 379 26.58 -18.44 -25.91
N SER A 380 26.23 -19.63 -25.43
CA SER A 380 27.16 -20.34 -24.56
C SER A 380 28.19 -21.12 -25.38
N ILE A 381 29.35 -20.51 -25.58
CA ILE A 381 30.55 -21.07 -26.28
C ILE A 381 31.05 -22.42 -25.64
N ALA A 382 30.50 -22.82 -24.51
CA ALA A 382 30.98 -23.97 -23.74
C ALA A 382 30.35 -25.34 -24.13
N GLN A 383 29.35 -25.39 -25.01
CA GLN A 383 28.72 -26.63 -25.43
C GLN A 383 29.07 -26.98 -26.88
N SER A 384 29.77 -28.07 -27.08
CA SER A 384 30.25 -28.60 -28.35
C SER A 384 29.16 -29.22 -29.25
N LEU A 385 27.88 -29.20 -28.85
CA LEU A 385 26.75 -29.65 -29.63
C LEU A 385 26.20 -28.50 -30.47
N SER A 386 25.81 -28.75 -31.72
CA SER A 386 25.05 -27.78 -32.53
C SER A 386 23.83 -27.29 -31.74
N THR A 387 23.50 -26.00 -31.80
CA THR A 387 22.31 -25.37 -31.16
C THR A 387 21.04 -26.16 -31.44
N PHE A 388 20.83 -26.61 -32.65
CA PHE A 388 19.74 -27.50 -33.06
C PHE A 388 19.67 -28.78 -32.23
N SER A 389 20.80 -29.48 -32.06
CA SER A 389 20.84 -30.77 -31.33
C SER A 389 20.48 -30.57 -29.85
N SER A 390 20.90 -29.48 -29.22
CA SER A 390 20.60 -29.20 -27.83
C SER A 390 19.10 -28.89 -27.60
N HIS A 391 18.49 -28.13 -28.51
CA HIS A 391 17.05 -27.88 -28.50
C HIS A 391 16.26 -29.17 -28.71
N MET A 392 16.67 -30.04 -29.66
CA MET A 392 15.99 -31.30 -29.91
C MET A 392 16.06 -32.26 -28.73
N VAL A 393 17.19 -32.37 -28.06
CA VAL A 393 17.29 -33.19 -26.83
C VAL A 393 16.33 -32.68 -25.75
N ASN A 394 16.22 -31.40 -25.58
CA ASN A 394 15.30 -30.80 -24.59
C ASN A 394 13.83 -31.00 -25.01
N ILE A 395 13.50 -30.84 -26.29
CA ILE A 395 12.14 -31.09 -26.81
C ILE A 395 11.76 -32.57 -26.65
N ILE A 396 12.67 -33.50 -26.88
CA ILE A 396 12.45 -34.96 -26.64
C ILE A 396 12.16 -35.21 -25.15
N ASP A 397 12.85 -34.55 -24.22
CA ASP A 397 12.60 -34.66 -22.79
C ASP A 397 11.24 -34.02 -22.40
N ILE A 398 10.89 -32.86 -22.99
CA ILE A 398 9.59 -32.24 -22.86
C ILE A 398 8.48 -33.20 -23.32
N MET A 399 8.62 -33.77 -24.52
CA MET A 399 7.64 -34.68 -25.08
C MET A 399 7.43 -35.94 -24.19
N LYS A 400 8.44 -36.40 -23.48
CA LYS A 400 8.31 -37.53 -22.55
C LYS A 400 7.57 -37.17 -21.28
N LYS A 401 7.69 -35.92 -20.77
CA LYS A 401 7.16 -35.45 -19.51
C LYS A 401 5.80 -34.77 -19.64
N ALA A 402 5.41 -34.33 -20.82
CA ALA A 402 4.20 -33.63 -21.11
C ALA A 402 2.94 -34.50 -20.82
N ASP A 403 1.97 -33.91 -20.15
CA ASP A 403 0.63 -34.43 -19.85
C ASP A 403 -0.45 -33.36 -20.19
N ASP A 404 -1.72 -33.69 -19.94
CA ASP A 404 -2.88 -32.83 -20.17
C ASP A 404 -2.94 -31.58 -19.26
N LYS A 405 -2.10 -31.52 -18.24
CA LYS A 405 -1.94 -30.39 -17.31
C LYS A 405 -0.55 -29.76 -17.38
N SER A 406 0.05 -29.82 -18.56
CA SER A 406 1.36 -29.24 -18.80
C SER A 406 1.27 -27.92 -19.55
N LEU A 407 1.99 -26.90 -19.10
CA LEU A 407 2.28 -25.67 -19.84
C LEU A 407 3.64 -25.80 -20.50
N ILE A 408 3.67 -25.73 -21.82
CA ILE A 408 4.87 -25.91 -22.64
C ILE A 408 5.23 -24.59 -23.31
N LEU A 409 6.45 -24.12 -23.08
CA LEU A 409 6.97 -22.85 -23.60
C LEU A 409 8.21 -23.13 -24.48
N ILE A 410 8.10 -22.93 -25.78
CA ILE A 410 9.19 -23.21 -26.73
C ILE A 410 9.56 -21.93 -27.47
N ASP A 411 10.81 -21.53 -27.38
CA ASP A 411 11.34 -20.40 -28.16
C ASP A 411 12.04 -20.89 -29.39
N GLU A 412 11.84 -20.21 -30.52
CA GLU A 412 12.44 -20.48 -31.84
C GLU A 412 12.31 -21.95 -32.33
N LEU A 413 11.09 -22.50 -32.19
CA LEU A 413 10.81 -23.89 -32.53
C LEU A 413 11.17 -24.19 -34.00
N GLY A 414 12.05 -25.21 -34.23
CA GLY A 414 12.53 -25.65 -35.52
C GLY A 414 13.76 -24.91 -36.04
N ALA A 415 14.28 -23.90 -35.32
CA ALA A 415 15.46 -23.15 -35.76
C ALA A 415 16.75 -24.01 -35.79
N GLY A 416 17.72 -23.61 -36.57
CA GLY A 416 19.06 -24.22 -36.63
C GLY A 416 19.22 -25.38 -37.61
N THR A 417 18.19 -25.65 -38.47
CA THR A 417 18.28 -26.64 -39.56
C THR A 417 17.76 -26.06 -40.90
N ASP A 418 17.62 -26.88 -41.92
CA ASP A 418 16.97 -26.46 -43.15
C ASP A 418 15.56 -25.91 -42.87
N PRO A 419 15.18 -24.74 -43.41
CA PRO A 419 13.91 -24.11 -43.11
C PRO A 419 12.68 -25.00 -43.36
N VAL A 420 12.68 -25.78 -44.44
CA VAL A 420 11.55 -26.66 -44.79
C VAL A 420 11.46 -27.84 -43.80
N GLU A 421 12.60 -28.46 -43.47
CA GLU A 421 12.66 -29.54 -42.50
C GLU A 421 12.30 -29.03 -41.08
N GLY A 422 12.82 -27.85 -40.70
CA GLY A 422 12.55 -27.22 -39.44
C GLY A 422 11.09 -26.89 -39.25
N ALA A 423 10.43 -26.34 -40.27
CA ALA A 423 9.00 -26.04 -40.24
C ALA A 423 8.15 -27.32 -40.11
N ALA A 424 8.43 -28.34 -40.88
CA ALA A 424 7.72 -29.63 -40.83
C ALA A 424 7.89 -30.31 -39.48
N LEU A 425 9.10 -30.29 -38.90
CA LEU A 425 9.38 -30.83 -37.59
C LEU A 425 8.62 -30.03 -36.49
N ALA A 426 8.60 -28.70 -36.58
CA ALA A 426 7.90 -27.84 -35.62
C ALA A 426 6.41 -28.14 -35.59
N VAL A 427 5.75 -28.26 -36.75
CA VAL A 427 4.32 -28.66 -36.82
C VAL A 427 4.11 -30.05 -36.18
N SER A 428 4.96 -31.02 -36.51
CA SER A 428 4.84 -32.40 -35.97
C SER A 428 5.02 -32.44 -34.44
N VAL A 429 5.93 -31.64 -33.91
CA VAL A 429 6.14 -31.51 -32.42
C VAL A 429 4.93 -30.89 -31.76
N ILE A 430 4.36 -29.82 -32.32
CA ILE A 430 3.14 -29.16 -31.79
C ILE A 430 2.01 -30.17 -31.78
N GLU A 431 1.72 -30.85 -32.90
CA GLU A 431 0.63 -31.84 -32.95
C GLU A 431 0.80 -32.97 -31.94
N ALA A 432 1.99 -33.54 -31.84
CA ALA A 432 2.27 -34.61 -30.87
C ALA A 432 2.10 -34.16 -29.41
N LEU A 433 2.31 -32.87 -29.09
CA LEU A 433 2.07 -32.30 -27.76
C LEU A 433 0.59 -31.95 -27.54
N ARG A 434 -0.12 -31.52 -28.57
CA ARG A 434 -1.58 -31.30 -28.56
C ARG A 434 -2.34 -32.61 -28.37
N GLU A 435 -1.93 -33.70 -29.01
CA GLU A 435 -2.50 -35.04 -28.78
C GLU A 435 -2.42 -35.49 -27.31
N LYS A 436 -1.48 -34.95 -26.52
CA LYS A 436 -1.38 -35.17 -25.08
C LYS A 436 -2.24 -34.23 -24.24
N GLY A 437 -2.94 -33.28 -24.87
CA GLY A 437 -3.77 -32.30 -24.20
C GLY A 437 -3.00 -31.12 -23.57
N ALA A 438 -1.71 -30.93 -23.92
CA ALA A 438 -0.89 -29.90 -23.32
C ALA A 438 -1.25 -28.49 -23.83
N THR A 439 -1.08 -27.49 -22.98
CA THR A 439 -1.16 -26.06 -23.34
C THR A 439 0.18 -25.58 -23.87
N ILE A 440 0.23 -25.06 -25.09
CA ILE A 440 1.47 -24.80 -25.81
C ILE A 440 1.59 -23.34 -26.22
N VAL A 441 2.72 -22.71 -25.92
CA VAL A 441 3.10 -21.41 -26.50
C VAL A 441 4.47 -21.55 -27.16
N ALA A 442 4.52 -21.38 -28.47
CA ALA A 442 5.73 -21.49 -29.25
C ALA A 442 6.03 -20.21 -30.03
N THR A 443 7.29 -19.84 -30.14
CA THR A 443 7.71 -18.76 -31.03
C THR A 443 8.40 -19.34 -32.27
N THR A 444 8.27 -18.67 -33.40
CA THR A 444 8.88 -19.08 -34.64
C THR A 444 9.06 -17.92 -35.62
N HIS A 445 9.92 -18.17 -36.65
CA HIS A 445 10.07 -17.28 -37.79
C HIS A 445 9.47 -17.86 -39.09
N TYR A 446 9.02 -19.12 -39.05
CA TYR A 446 8.57 -19.83 -40.25
C TYR A 446 7.18 -19.40 -40.71
N ALA A 447 7.02 -19.12 -41.99
CA ALA A 447 5.76 -18.76 -42.61
C ALA A 447 4.75 -19.93 -42.58
N GLU A 448 5.23 -21.15 -42.70
CA GLU A 448 4.46 -22.39 -42.71
C GLU A 448 3.70 -22.56 -41.37
N LEU A 449 4.31 -22.19 -40.23
CA LEU A 449 3.63 -22.25 -38.95
C LEU A 449 2.55 -21.17 -38.83
N LYS A 450 2.69 -20.02 -39.48
CA LYS A 450 1.62 -19.01 -39.55
C LYS A 450 0.40 -19.55 -40.30
N ALA A 451 0.64 -20.21 -41.45
CA ALA A 451 -0.41 -20.84 -42.21
C ALA A 451 -1.08 -21.98 -41.43
N TYR A 452 -0.28 -22.87 -40.83
CA TYR A 452 -0.75 -23.94 -39.97
C TYR A 452 -1.66 -23.44 -38.87
N ALA A 453 -1.32 -22.31 -38.20
CA ALA A 453 -2.13 -21.73 -37.11
C ALA A 453 -3.38 -21.02 -37.62
N LEU A 454 -3.53 -20.72 -38.90
CA LEU A 454 -4.77 -20.22 -39.49
C LEU A 454 -5.73 -21.36 -39.87
N ASP A 455 -5.18 -22.48 -40.29
CA ASP A 455 -5.95 -23.60 -40.84
C ASP A 455 -6.34 -24.66 -39.80
N THR A 456 -5.67 -24.67 -38.65
CA THR A 456 -5.85 -25.72 -37.64
C THR A 456 -6.74 -25.23 -36.48
N PRO A 457 -7.90 -25.85 -36.23
CA PRO A 457 -8.73 -25.49 -35.05
C PRO A 457 -7.98 -25.72 -33.74
N GLY A 458 -8.17 -24.81 -32.79
CA GLY A 458 -7.49 -24.85 -31.48
C GLY A 458 -6.05 -24.29 -31.50
N VAL A 459 -5.53 -23.87 -32.66
CA VAL A 459 -4.25 -23.17 -32.80
C VAL A 459 -4.51 -21.72 -33.19
N THR A 460 -3.84 -20.79 -32.57
CA THR A 460 -3.98 -19.37 -32.93
C THR A 460 -2.63 -18.70 -33.16
N ASN A 461 -2.60 -17.70 -34.05
CA ASN A 461 -1.45 -16.86 -34.24
C ASN A 461 -1.38 -15.73 -33.20
N GLY A 462 -0.16 -15.37 -32.85
CA GLY A 462 0.15 -14.14 -32.15
C GLY A 462 1.31 -13.41 -32.78
N CYS A 463 1.36 -12.10 -32.63
CA CYS A 463 2.53 -11.33 -33.06
C CYS A 463 2.88 -10.25 -32.03
N CYS A 464 4.18 -9.95 -31.98
CA CYS A 464 4.64 -8.76 -31.26
C CYS A 464 4.48 -7.53 -32.15
N GLU A 465 3.73 -6.54 -31.68
CA GLU A 465 3.48 -5.30 -32.40
C GLU A 465 4.81 -4.55 -32.63
N PHE A 466 5.00 -4.06 -33.84
CA PHE A 466 6.17 -3.30 -34.26
C PHE A 466 5.72 -1.99 -34.89
N ASP A 467 6.22 -0.89 -34.41
CA ASP A 467 5.94 0.44 -34.95
C ASP A 467 6.87 0.69 -36.16
N ILE A 468 6.24 0.80 -37.31
CA ILE A 468 6.95 0.99 -38.61
C ILE A 468 7.46 2.43 -38.73
N GLU A 469 6.79 3.41 -38.12
CA GLU A 469 7.19 4.81 -38.20
C GLU A 469 8.42 5.10 -37.34
N THR A 470 8.44 4.58 -36.11
CA THR A 470 9.57 4.77 -35.19
C THR A 470 10.64 3.70 -35.31
N LEU A 471 10.41 2.61 -36.04
CA LEU A 471 11.21 1.39 -36.12
C LEU A 471 11.55 0.78 -34.75
N ARG A 472 10.61 0.88 -33.82
CA ARG A 472 10.79 0.34 -32.49
C ARG A 472 9.73 -0.71 -32.17
N PRO A 473 10.10 -1.75 -31.41
CA PRO A 473 9.11 -2.67 -30.88
C PRO A 473 8.24 -1.96 -29.84
N THR A 474 6.94 -2.15 -29.92
CA THR A 474 6.03 -1.68 -28.87
C THR A 474 5.96 -2.65 -27.70
N TYR A 475 6.47 -3.87 -27.84
CA TYR A 475 6.44 -4.98 -26.86
C TYR A 475 5.02 -5.46 -26.51
N LYS A 476 4.01 -5.09 -27.26
CA LYS A 476 2.65 -5.61 -27.08
C LYS A 476 2.47 -6.90 -27.88
N LEU A 477 1.83 -7.87 -27.25
CA LEU A 477 1.42 -9.12 -27.91
C LEU A 477 0.01 -8.95 -28.47
N LEU A 478 -0.14 -9.21 -29.75
CA LEU A 478 -1.40 -9.18 -30.47
C LEU A 478 -1.80 -10.62 -30.78
N ILE A 479 -2.91 -11.09 -30.23
CA ILE A 479 -3.40 -12.47 -30.42
C ILE A 479 -4.44 -12.48 -31.54
N GLY A 480 -4.51 -13.59 -32.29
CA GLY A 480 -5.39 -13.77 -33.45
C GLY A 480 -4.86 -13.21 -34.76
N VAL A 481 -3.64 -12.63 -34.78
CA VAL A 481 -3.04 -12.04 -35.97
C VAL A 481 -1.64 -12.60 -36.17
N PRO A 482 -1.28 -13.14 -37.34
CA PRO A 482 0.07 -13.52 -37.65
C PRO A 482 0.94 -12.28 -37.87
N GLY A 483 2.20 -12.34 -37.42
CA GLY A 483 3.17 -11.25 -37.60
C GLY A 483 3.63 -11.07 -39.02
N ARG A 484 3.79 -9.80 -39.42
CA ARG A 484 4.35 -9.43 -40.71
C ARG A 484 5.87 -9.47 -40.70
N SER A 485 6.45 -9.72 -41.87
CA SER A 485 7.87 -9.57 -42.07
C SER A 485 8.16 -8.11 -42.48
N ASN A 486 8.63 -7.29 -41.55
CA ASN A 486 8.90 -5.87 -41.79
C ASN A 486 10.34 -5.61 -42.30
N ALA A 487 11.06 -6.64 -42.75
CA ALA A 487 12.45 -6.52 -43.15
C ALA A 487 12.68 -5.46 -44.24
N PHE A 488 11.86 -5.43 -45.28
CA PHE A 488 12.00 -4.47 -46.36
C PHE A 488 11.69 -3.03 -45.94
N ALA A 489 10.73 -2.82 -45.07
CA ALA A 489 10.41 -1.50 -44.48
C ALA A 489 11.56 -1.00 -43.61
N ILE A 490 12.11 -1.85 -42.77
CA ILE A 490 13.28 -1.56 -41.95
C ILE A 490 14.51 -1.21 -42.81
N LEU A 491 14.79 -1.97 -43.85
CA LEU A 491 15.92 -1.71 -44.74
C LEU A 491 15.76 -0.41 -45.52
N ALA A 492 14.57 -0.09 -46.02
CA ALA A 492 14.28 1.20 -46.66
C ALA A 492 14.57 2.38 -45.72
N HIS A 493 14.14 2.27 -44.46
CA HIS A 493 14.35 3.33 -43.46
C HIS A 493 15.83 3.44 -43.03
N LEU A 494 16.56 2.34 -43.00
CA LEU A 494 18.01 2.34 -42.73
C LEU A 494 18.82 2.88 -43.93
N GLY A 495 18.18 3.23 -45.05
CA GLY A 495 18.81 3.88 -46.17
C GLY A 495 19.36 2.91 -47.24
N MET A 496 18.88 1.66 -47.26
CA MET A 496 19.22 0.72 -48.35
C MET A 496 18.63 1.24 -49.67
N GLU A 497 19.41 1.12 -50.75
CA GLU A 497 19.00 1.58 -52.06
C GLU A 497 17.72 0.88 -52.53
N GLN A 498 16.76 1.63 -53.01
CA GLN A 498 15.45 1.12 -53.40
C GLN A 498 15.51 0.05 -54.46
N SER A 499 16.48 0.15 -55.38
CA SER A 499 16.76 -0.84 -56.41
C SER A 499 17.07 -2.24 -55.84
N VAL A 500 17.81 -2.29 -54.72
CA VAL A 500 18.16 -3.56 -54.05
C VAL A 500 16.93 -4.14 -53.37
N ILE A 501 16.13 -3.28 -52.70
CA ILE A 501 14.90 -3.70 -52.08
C ILE A 501 13.89 -4.24 -53.10
N ASP A 502 13.74 -3.56 -54.24
CA ASP A 502 12.80 -3.97 -55.27
C ASP A 502 13.27 -5.26 -55.97
N SER A 503 14.58 -5.44 -56.17
CA SER A 503 15.15 -6.68 -56.65
C SER A 503 14.88 -7.84 -55.67
N ALA A 504 15.09 -7.61 -54.36
CA ALA A 504 14.80 -8.62 -53.34
C ALA A 504 13.31 -8.98 -53.29
N LYS A 505 12.42 -7.97 -53.34
CA LYS A 505 10.97 -8.19 -53.43
C LYS A 505 10.54 -8.95 -54.67
N ALA A 506 11.25 -8.83 -55.79
CA ALA A 506 10.98 -9.57 -57.03
C ALA A 506 11.31 -11.06 -56.92
N ILE A 507 12.33 -11.39 -56.13
CA ILE A 507 12.75 -12.78 -55.87
C ILE A 507 11.77 -13.53 -54.93
N VAL A 508 11.11 -12.80 -54.05
CA VAL A 508 10.09 -13.40 -53.17
C VAL A 508 8.87 -13.80 -54.01
N GLY A 509 8.45 -15.07 -53.91
CA GLY A 509 7.40 -15.67 -54.77
C GLY A 509 6.05 -14.98 -54.63
N SER A 510 5.16 -15.19 -55.64
CA SER A 510 3.83 -14.58 -55.72
C SER A 510 2.94 -14.98 -54.55
N ASP A 511 2.99 -16.24 -54.13
CA ASP A 511 2.12 -16.78 -53.06
C ASP A 511 2.35 -16.12 -51.69
N ASN A 512 3.62 -15.80 -51.40
CA ASN A 512 3.97 -15.05 -50.21
C ASN A 512 3.50 -13.58 -50.27
N ARG A 513 3.43 -12.98 -51.45
CA ARG A 513 2.95 -11.60 -51.63
C ARG A 513 1.42 -11.48 -51.41
N ASP A 514 0.68 -12.42 -51.95
CA ASP A 514 -0.79 -12.45 -51.80
C ASP A 514 -1.20 -12.69 -50.34
N PHE A 515 -0.47 -13.57 -49.67
CA PHE A 515 -0.65 -13.82 -48.24
C PHE A 515 -0.38 -12.57 -47.38
N GLU A 516 0.75 -11.87 -47.60
CA GLU A 516 1.11 -10.61 -46.92
C GLU A 516 0.10 -9.49 -47.20
N ALA A 517 -0.51 -9.43 -48.41
CA ALA A 517 -1.57 -8.43 -48.70
C ALA A 517 -2.87 -8.70 -47.97
N VAL A 518 -3.25 -9.97 -47.73
CA VAL A 518 -4.38 -10.34 -46.93
C VAL A 518 -4.14 -9.97 -45.44
N LEU A 519 -2.93 -10.23 -44.96
CA LEU A 519 -2.55 -9.84 -43.58
C LEU A 519 -2.64 -8.34 -43.38
N GLU A 520 -2.26 -7.53 -44.36
CA GLU A 520 -2.37 -6.06 -44.30
C GLU A 520 -3.78 -5.58 -44.10
N LYS A 521 -4.72 -6.14 -44.84
CA LYS A 521 -6.16 -5.80 -44.70
C LYS A 521 -6.72 -6.23 -43.33
N LEU A 522 -6.27 -7.35 -42.82
CA LEU A 522 -6.70 -7.91 -41.56
C LEU A 522 -6.19 -7.07 -40.38
N GLU A 523 -4.91 -6.63 -40.41
CA GLU A 523 -4.34 -5.72 -39.42
C GLU A 523 -5.05 -4.34 -39.43
N ALA A 524 -5.31 -3.75 -40.58
CA ALA A 524 -5.99 -2.47 -40.72
C ALA A 524 -7.42 -2.56 -40.13
N SER A 525 -8.16 -3.64 -40.43
CA SER A 525 -9.50 -3.86 -39.89
C SER A 525 -9.47 -4.02 -38.37
N ARG A 526 -8.47 -4.74 -37.87
CA ARG A 526 -8.31 -4.95 -36.43
C ARG A 526 -7.96 -3.64 -35.69
N HIS A 527 -7.04 -2.84 -36.25
CA HIS A 527 -6.66 -1.55 -35.65
C HIS A 527 -7.89 -0.63 -35.52
N ALA A 528 -8.74 -0.59 -36.54
CA ALA A 528 -10.00 0.15 -36.48
C ALA A 528 -10.92 -0.35 -35.37
N LEU A 529 -11.08 -1.69 -35.24
CA LEU A 529 -11.86 -2.31 -34.17
C LEU A 529 -11.32 -2.04 -32.78
N GLU A 530 -10.00 -2.01 -32.62
CA GLU A 530 -9.33 -1.76 -31.33
C GLU A 530 -9.48 -0.30 -30.90
N GLU A 531 -9.46 0.63 -31.86
CA GLU A 531 -9.78 2.04 -31.60
C GLU A 531 -11.25 2.23 -31.18
N GLU A 532 -12.19 1.59 -31.87
CA GLU A 532 -13.60 1.62 -31.48
C GLU A 532 -13.82 1.01 -30.09
N ARG A 533 -13.18 -0.10 -29.81
CA ARG A 533 -13.23 -0.75 -28.48
C ARG A 533 -12.68 0.14 -27.38
N LYS A 534 -11.56 0.82 -27.61
CA LYS A 534 -10.97 1.75 -26.66
C LYS A 534 -11.89 2.91 -26.36
N ILE A 535 -12.51 3.46 -27.39
CA ILE A 535 -13.52 4.54 -27.24
C ILE A 535 -14.74 4.04 -26.43
N ALA A 536 -15.21 2.82 -26.72
CA ALA A 536 -16.32 2.19 -25.98
C ALA A 536 -15.96 1.91 -24.51
N GLU A 537 -14.76 1.42 -24.22
CA GLU A 537 -14.28 1.21 -22.85
C GLU A 537 -14.15 2.55 -22.08
N GLU A 538 -13.64 3.61 -22.72
CA GLU A 538 -13.58 4.94 -22.12
C GLU A 538 -14.97 5.52 -21.83
N MET A 539 -15.92 5.32 -22.76
CA MET A 539 -17.33 5.73 -22.55
C MET A 539 -17.97 4.95 -21.41
N THR A 540 -17.72 3.65 -21.32
CA THR A 540 -18.23 2.79 -20.25
C THR A 540 -17.67 3.20 -18.90
N GLN A 541 -16.38 3.50 -18.82
CA GLN A 541 -15.77 4.01 -17.58
C GLN A 541 -16.34 5.38 -17.17
N LYS A 542 -16.54 6.28 -18.13
CA LYS A 542 -17.19 7.59 -17.88
C LYS A 542 -18.61 7.41 -17.38
N ALA A 543 -19.40 6.50 -18.01
CA ALA A 543 -20.76 6.19 -17.60
C ALA A 543 -20.78 5.64 -16.14
N LYS A 544 -19.88 4.71 -15.82
CA LYS A 544 -19.79 4.14 -14.46
C LYS A 544 -19.44 5.19 -13.41
N ARG A 545 -18.50 6.10 -13.70
CA ARG A 545 -18.16 7.21 -12.79
C ARG A 545 -19.34 8.18 -12.59
N ILE A 546 -20.13 8.42 -13.64
CA ILE A 546 -21.34 9.25 -13.54
C ILE A 546 -22.39 8.57 -12.68
N GLU A 547 -22.60 7.26 -12.87
CA GLU A 547 -23.52 6.46 -12.07
C GLU A 547 -23.14 6.40 -10.59
N GLU A 548 -21.86 6.14 -10.27
CA GLU A 548 -21.34 6.16 -8.90
C GLU A 548 -21.53 7.55 -8.24
N LYS A 549 -21.27 8.62 -8.99
CA LYS A 549 -21.49 9.98 -8.52
C LYS A 549 -22.98 10.27 -8.29
N ALA A 550 -23.83 9.86 -9.19
CA ALA A 550 -25.29 10.00 -9.07
C ALA A 550 -25.83 9.24 -7.86
N GLN A 551 -25.34 8.03 -7.61
CA GLN A 551 -25.70 7.25 -6.43
C GLN A 551 -25.21 7.93 -5.13
N SER A 552 -23.97 8.40 -5.08
CA SER A 552 -23.45 9.16 -3.94
C SER A 552 -24.27 10.43 -3.65
N ASP A 553 -24.65 11.16 -4.71
CA ASP A 553 -25.46 12.36 -4.54
C ASP A 553 -26.88 12.05 -4.09
N LYS A 554 -27.46 10.93 -4.55
CA LYS A 554 -28.75 10.43 -4.06
C LYS A 554 -28.71 10.11 -2.57
N ASP A 555 -27.67 9.40 -2.11
CA ASP A 555 -27.49 9.03 -0.71
C ASP A 555 -27.32 10.29 0.18
N LYS A 556 -26.57 11.29 -0.32
CA LYS A 556 -26.45 12.60 0.36
C LYS A 556 -27.79 13.33 0.47
N ILE A 557 -28.60 13.32 -0.58
CA ILE A 557 -29.94 13.93 -0.57
C ILE A 557 -30.86 13.21 0.42
N GLU A 558 -30.81 11.89 0.51
CA GLU A 558 -31.59 11.13 1.48
C GLU A 558 -31.18 11.42 2.93
N THR A 559 -29.87 11.52 3.18
CA THR A 559 -29.36 11.88 4.52
C THR A 559 -29.73 13.31 4.92
N LEU A 560 -29.69 14.27 3.99
CA LEU A 560 -30.13 15.64 4.21
C LEU A 560 -31.64 15.71 4.47
N LYS A 561 -32.47 15.00 3.71
CA LYS A 561 -33.91 14.90 3.94
C LYS A 561 -34.22 14.33 5.32
N ALA A 562 -33.54 13.26 5.72
CA ALA A 562 -33.73 12.66 7.05
C ALA A 562 -33.40 13.64 8.18
N ARG A 563 -32.31 14.41 8.04
CA ARG A 563 -31.93 15.46 9.00
C ARG A 563 -32.92 16.61 9.10
N GLU A 564 -33.43 17.10 7.95
CA GLU A 564 -34.41 18.16 7.94
C GLU A 564 -35.78 17.70 8.52
N ILE A 565 -36.19 16.48 8.24
CA ILE A 565 -37.39 15.89 8.85
C ILE A 565 -37.22 15.76 10.38
N ASP A 566 -36.05 15.33 10.86
CA ASP A 566 -35.81 15.21 12.30
C ASP A 566 -35.77 16.56 12.99
N LYS A 567 -35.18 17.57 12.33
CA LYS A 567 -35.18 18.97 12.80
C LYS A 567 -36.59 19.52 12.88
N ALA A 568 -37.40 19.35 11.86
CA ALA A 568 -38.79 19.79 11.82
C ALA A 568 -39.63 19.09 12.92
N LYS A 569 -39.42 17.79 13.16
CA LYS A 569 -40.07 17.06 14.26
C LYS A 569 -39.71 17.61 15.63
N ARG A 570 -38.42 17.93 15.86
CA ARG A 570 -37.98 18.55 17.13
C ARG A 570 -38.55 19.95 17.35
N GLU A 571 -38.66 20.74 16.29
CA GLU A 571 -39.27 22.06 16.37
C GLU A 571 -40.78 21.99 16.64
N ALA A 572 -41.49 21.08 15.95
CA ALA A 572 -42.88 20.81 16.22
C ALA A 572 -43.13 20.34 17.67
N GLN A 573 -42.27 19.44 18.20
CA GLN A 573 -42.36 18.98 19.57
C GLN A 573 -42.17 20.11 20.59
N LYS A 574 -41.22 21.00 20.34
CA LYS A 574 -41.02 22.20 21.19
C LYS A 574 -42.23 23.12 21.23
N LEU A 575 -42.88 23.32 20.05
CA LEU A 575 -44.11 24.10 19.96
C LEU A 575 -45.25 23.46 20.75
N ILE A 576 -45.44 22.14 20.61
CA ILE A 576 -46.44 21.38 21.38
C ILE A 576 -46.18 21.45 22.88
N ASP A 577 -44.93 21.32 23.32
CA ASP A 577 -44.56 21.39 24.72
C ASP A 577 -44.76 22.80 25.32
N SER A 578 -44.47 23.85 24.50
CA SER A 578 -44.71 25.22 24.90
C SER A 578 -46.21 25.55 25.00
N ALA A 579 -47.02 25.06 24.05
CA ALA A 579 -48.47 25.20 24.10
C ALA A 579 -49.10 24.47 25.29
N LYS A 580 -48.62 23.26 25.63
CA LYS A 580 -49.05 22.51 26.84
C LYS A 580 -48.72 23.27 28.13
N ARG A 581 -47.52 23.87 28.26
CA ARG A 581 -47.16 24.67 29.42
C ARG A 581 -48.05 25.88 29.58
N LYS A 582 -48.24 26.66 28.48
CA LYS A 582 -49.13 27.84 28.51
C LYS A 582 -50.58 27.45 28.83
N SER A 583 -51.09 26.33 28.32
CA SER A 583 -52.41 25.80 28.66
C SER A 583 -52.53 25.42 30.14
N SER A 584 -51.48 24.81 30.71
CA SER A 584 -51.45 24.43 32.12
C SER A 584 -51.38 25.66 33.07
N GLU A 585 -50.59 26.68 32.67
CA GLU A 585 -50.51 27.96 33.38
C GLU A 585 -51.86 28.69 33.36
N PHE A 586 -52.54 28.67 32.22
CA PHE A 586 -53.89 29.25 32.06
C PHE A 586 -54.96 28.56 32.93
N LEU A 587 -54.91 27.21 33.00
CA LEU A 587 -55.82 26.45 33.88
C LEU A 587 -55.58 26.76 35.35
N LEU A 588 -54.32 26.92 35.76
CA LEU A 588 -53.98 27.32 37.14
C LEU A 588 -54.47 28.76 37.50
N GLU A 589 -54.40 29.68 36.53
CA GLU A 589 -54.88 31.04 36.67
C GLU A 589 -56.39 31.08 36.72
N LEU A 590 -57.09 30.29 35.92
CA LEU A 590 -58.56 30.09 36.04
C LEU A 590 -59.00 29.49 37.36
N GLU A 591 -58.25 28.51 37.90
CA GLU A 591 -58.53 27.95 39.21
C GLU A 591 -58.35 28.99 40.38
N LYS A 592 -57.31 29.85 40.28
CA LYS A 592 -57.11 30.95 41.20
C LYS A 592 -58.24 31.94 41.14
N LEU A 593 -58.67 32.35 39.96
CA LEU A 593 -59.81 33.25 39.78
C LEU A 593 -61.13 32.63 40.24
N LYS A 594 -61.29 31.31 40.12
CA LYS A 594 -62.47 30.61 40.62
C LYS A 594 -62.51 30.49 42.16
N LYS A 595 -61.35 30.47 42.81
CA LYS A 595 -61.25 30.53 44.30
C LYS A 595 -61.53 31.91 44.92
N GLU A 596 -61.33 32.97 44.10
CA GLU A 596 -61.58 34.37 44.50
C GLU A 596 -63.05 34.81 44.34
N GLN A 597 -63.91 33.92 43.79
CA GLN A 597 -65.33 34.17 43.51
C GLN A 597 -66.26 34.13 44.78
N THR A 598 -65.75 34.28 45.98
CA THR A 598 -66.60 34.31 47.19
C THR A 598 -66.85 35.70 47.81
N SER A 599 -66.67 36.80 47.05
CA SER A 599 -67.17 38.16 47.47
C SER A 599 -67.45 39.06 46.24
N SER A 600 -68.70 39.48 46.21
CA SER A 600 -69.39 40.59 45.49
C SER A 600 -68.54 41.46 44.52
N ASN A 601 -68.33 41.00 43.30
CA ASN A 601 -68.10 41.89 42.12
C ASN A 601 -67.99 41.05 40.86
N ALA A 602 -69.04 40.34 40.52
CA ALA A 602 -69.03 39.36 39.36
C ALA A 602 -68.81 40.02 37.96
N THR A 603 -69.17 41.32 37.81
CA THR A 603 -69.03 42.01 36.50
C THR A 603 -67.63 42.48 36.24
N GLU A 604 -66.83 42.82 37.22
CA GLU A 604 -65.48 43.31 37.06
C GLU A 604 -64.49 42.12 36.82
N ILE A 605 -64.79 41.06 37.50
CA ILE A 605 -64.02 39.79 37.35
C ILE A 605 -64.24 39.15 35.97
N ALA A 606 -65.51 39.14 35.49
CA ALA A 606 -65.84 38.69 34.14
C ALA A 606 -65.12 39.53 33.02
N ARG A 607 -64.91 40.80 33.26
CA ARG A 607 -64.22 41.70 32.35
C ARG A 607 -62.71 41.54 32.40
N LYS A 608 -62.11 41.25 33.55
CA LYS A 608 -60.69 40.88 33.72
C LYS A 608 -60.39 39.55 33.10
N THR A 609 -61.22 38.52 33.33
CA THR A 609 -61.09 37.20 32.75
C THR A 609 -61.19 37.20 31.24
N ARG A 610 -62.16 37.97 30.67
CA ARG A 610 -62.23 38.13 29.18
C ARG A 610 -61.01 38.84 28.59
N ARG A 611 -60.38 39.79 29.26
CA ARG A 611 -59.15 40.46 28.84
C ARG A 611 -57.96 39.56 28.93
N ALA A 612 -57.81 38.75 29.99
CA ALA A 612 -56.73 37.79 30.16
C ALA A 612 -56.81 36.65 29.12
N VAL A 613 -57.99 36.10 28.87
CA VAL A 613 -58.24 35.11 27.81
C VAL A 613 -57.91 35.65 26.43
N LYS A 614 -58.28 36.90 26.14
CA LYS A 614 -58.02 37.51 24.83
C LYS A 614 -56.54 37.86 24.61
N ALA A 615 -55.83 38.25 25.68
CA ALA A 615 -54.39 38.51 25.59
C ALA A 615 -53.59 37.20 25.42
N GLN A 616 -53.96 36.11 26.12
CA GLN A 616 -53.30 34.81 25.98
C GLN A 616 -53.68 34.08 24.67
N MET A 617 -54.88 34.24 24.13
CA MET A 617 -55.21 33.76 22.79
C MET A 617 -54.39 34.49 21.70
N GLY A 618 -54.12 35.80 21.84
CA GLY A 618 -53.24 36.56 20.96
C GLY A 618 -51.80 36.02 21.00
N GLU A 619 -51.25 35.76 22.21
CA GLU A 619 -49.92 35.14 22.35
C GLU A 619 -49.84 33.68 21.89
N MET A 620 -50.94 32.94 21.87
CA MET A 620 -50.99 31.60 21.25
C MET A 620 -51.06 31.65 19.73
N ASP A 621 -51.77 32.61 19.15
CA ASP A 621 -51.83 32.82 17.68
C ASP A 621 -50.45 33.23 17.16
N ASP A 622 -49.68 34.05 17.87
CA ASP A 622 -48.31 34.46 17.50
C ASP A 622 -47.34 33.27 17.56
N LEU A 623 -47.61 32.23 18.36
CA LEU A 623 -46.80 31.01 18.46
C LEU A 623 -47.17 29.96 17.38
N ILE A 624 -48.39 29.97 16.90
CA ILE A 624 -48.89 28.99 15.90
C ILE A 624 -48.60 29.48 14.47
N ASN A 625 -48.47 30.80 14.26
CA ASN A 625 -48.15 31.42 12.98
C ASN A 625 -46.85 32.23 13.05
N PRO A 626 -45.66 31.60 13.01
CA PRO A 626 -44.40 32.32 12.91
C PRO A 626 -44.12 32.91 11.50
N ASN A 627 -45.01 32.77 10.54
CA ASN A 627 -44.87 33.26 9.18
C ASN A 627 -46.09 34.05 8.73
N GLU A 628 -46.32 35.23 9.31
CA GLU A 628 -46.93 36.30 8.54
C GLU A 628 -45.84 36.89 7.58
N LEU A 629 -45.40 36.11 6.60
CA LEU A 629 -45.11 36.71 5.32
C LEU A 629 -46.45 37.07 4.68
N ALA A 630 -46.78 38.36 4.82
CA ALA A 630 -47.93 39.04 4.35
C ALA A 630 -48.65 38.31 3.23
N ASP A 631 -49.85 37.85 3.54
CA ASP A 631 -50.80 37.46 2.50
C ASP A 631 -51.22 38.75 1.78
N ASN A 632 -50.41 39.22 0.83
CA ASN A 632 -50.71 40.30 -0.08
C ASN A 632 -51.71 39.85 -1.15
N TRP A 633 -52.71 39.02 -0.69
CA TRP A 633 -53.78 38.59 -1.56
C TRP A 633 -54.94 39.58 -1.48
N ASP A 634 -55.20 40.32 -2.60
CA ASP A 634 -56.36 41.14 -2.72
C ASP A 634 -57.55 40.28 -3.19
N TYR A 635 -58.53 40.06 -2.29
CA TYR A 635 -59.69 39.26 -2.55
C TYR A 635 -60.67 39.90 -3.56
N ASP A 636 -60.54 41.23 -3.84
CA ASP A 636 -61.31 41.98 -4.79
C ASP A 636 -60.62 42.21 -6.15
N TYR A 637 -59.41 41.60 -6.33
CA TYR A 637 -58.62 41.73 -7.55
C TYR A 637 -59.29 41.08 -8.75
N LYS A 638 -59.55 41.84 -9.79
CA LYS A 638 -60.01 41.37 -11.11
C LYS A 638 -58.85 41.40 -12.08
N LEU A 639 -58.60 40.31 -12.73
CA LEU A 639 -57.55 40.19 -13.74
C LEU A 639 -57.74 41.23 -14.86
N PRO A 640 -56.78 42.11 -15.10
CA PRO A 640 -56.90 43.16 -16.12
C PRO A 640 -56.86 42.62 -17.54
N ARG A 641 -56.30 41.43 -17.73
CA ARG A 641 -56.18 40.73 -19.02
C ARG A 641 -55.90 39.23 -18.79
N ASN A 642 -56.05 38.40 -19.83
CA ASN A 642 -55.59 37.00 -19.75
C ASN A 642 -54.06 36.94 -19.61
N PRO A 643 -53.56 36.03 -18.75
CA PRO A 643 -52.09 35.87 -18.55
C PRO A 643 -51.43 35.31 -19.81
N VAL A 644 -50.23 35.80 -20.11
CA VAL A 644 -49.36 35.40 -21.24
C VAL A 644 -48.09 34.81 -20.69
N ALA A 645 -47.51 33.85 -21.44
CA ALA A 645 -46.22 33.25 -21.05
C ALA A 645 -45.17 34.37 -20.83
N GLY A 646 -44.50 34.34 -19.67
CA GLY A 646 -43.53 35.32 -19.21
C GLY A 646 -44.11 36.39 -18.25
N ASP A 647 -45.43 36.40 -17.96
CA ASP A 647 -46.01 37.27 -16.95
C ASP A 647 -45.60 36.80 -15.53
N ARG A 648 -45.23 37.79 -14.68
CA ARG A 648 -45.00 37.50 -13.24
C ARG A 648 -46.33 37.62 -12.50
N VAL A 649 -46.59 36.60 -11.72
CA VAL A 649 -47.86 36.45 -10.98
C VAL A 649 -47.60 36.09 -9.51
N VAL A 650 -48.48 36.53 -8.62
CA VAL A 650 -48.60 36.00 -7.27
C VAL A 650 -49.66 34.91 -7.29
N ILE A 651 -49.33 33.77 -6.71
CA ILE A 651 -50.23 32.62 -6.61
C ILE A 651 -50.70 32.53 -5.17
N LYS A 652 -52.01 32.37 -4.97
CA LYS A 652 -52.63 32.26 -3.66
C LYS A 652 -52.04 31.10 -2.84
N GLY A 653 -51.40 31.40 -1.68
CA GLY A 653 -50.80 30.41 -0.76
C GLY A 653 -49.49 29.82 -1.23
N ILE A 654 -48.86 30.25 -2.34
CA ILE A 654 -47.61 29.70 -2.87
C ILE A 654 -46.53 30.80 -3.03
N GLY A 655 -46.92 32.05 -3.34
CA GLY A 655 -45.98 33.13 -3.56
C GLY A 655 -45.79 33.54 -5.04
N GLU A 656 -44.69 34.22 -5.38
CA GLU A 656 -44.42 34.73 -6.74
C GLU A 656 -44.02 33.59 -7.71
N GLY A 657 -44.49 33.68 -8.96
CA GLY A 657 -44.15 32.76 -10.05
C GLY A 657 -44.22 33.44 -11.42
N GLU A 658 -43.75 32.76 -12.47
CA GLU A 658 -43.78 33.18 -13.86
C GLU A 658 -44.69 32.29 -14.69
N VAL A 659 -45.59 32.82 -15.48
CA VAL A 659 -46.50 32.07 -16.34
C VAL A 659 -45.70 31.41 -17.47
N VAL A 660 -45.82 30.10 -17.58
CA VAL A 660 -45.18 29.34 -18.65
C VAL A 660 -46.14 29.12 -19.81
N GLU A 661 -47.40 28.80 -19.53
CA GLU A 661 -48.42 28.53 -20.55
C GLU A 661 -49.84 28.77 -19.98
N PHE A 662 -50.74 29.27 -20.83
CA PHE A 662 -52.17 29.42 -20.52
C PHE A 662 -53.01 28.62 -21.54
N LYS A 663 -53.81 27.67 -21.08
CA LYS A 663 -54.63 26.81 -21.90
C LYS A 663 -55.87 26.35 -21.15
N ASN A 664 -57.05 26.45 -21.81
CA ASN A 664 -58.33 25.93 -21.29
C ASN A 664 -58.67 26.41 -19.86
N ASN A 665 -58.55 27.71 -19.59
CA ASN A 665 -58.81 28.33 -18.28
C ASN A 665 -57.87 27.90 -17.12
N ASN A 666 -56.75 27.21 -17.42
CA ASN A 666 -55.70 26.83 -16.47
C ASN A 666 -54.42 27.55 -16.84
N VAL A 667 -53.73 28.04 -15.79
CA VAL A 667 -52.43 28.69 -15.91
C VAL A 667 -51.35 27.79 -15.38
N PHE A 668 -50.34 27.49 -16.18
CA PHE A 668 -49.14 26.78 -15.72
C PHE A 668 -48.12 27.81 -15.33
N VAL A 669 -47.80 27.82 -14.03
CA VAL A 669 -46.86 28.79 -13.44
C VAL A 669 -45.63 28.06 -12.91
N LYS A 670 -44.46 28.63 -13.15
CA LYS A 670 -43.21 28.19 -12.59
C LYS A 670 -42.86 29.05 -11.38
N SER A 671 -42.84 28.44 -10.17
CA SER A 671 -42.38 29.07 -8.94
C SER A 671 -41.12 28.30 -8.49
N GLY A 672 -39.94 28.91 -8.62
CA GLY A 672 -38.66 28.24 -8.38
C GLY A 672 -38.42 27.08 -9.36
N LEU A 673 -38.22 25.85 -8.85
CA LEU A 673 -37.98 24.63 -9.64
C LEU A 673 -39.28 23.84 -9.97
N LEU A 674 -40.44 24.27 -9.44
CA LEU A 674 -41.70 23.56 -9.62
C LEU A 674 -42.58 24.20 -10.66
N LYS A 675 -43.10 23.40 -11.58
CA LYS A 675 -44.21 23.79 -12.46
C LYS A 675 -45.52 23.38 -11.83
N THR A 676 -46.42 24.31 -11.51
CA THR A 676 -47.70 24.06 -10.89
C THR A 676 -48.83 24.55 -11.79
N ARG A 677 -49.91 23.78 -11.85
CA ARG A 677 -51.15 24.15 -12.52
C ARG A 677 -52.05 24.90 -11.57
N VAL A 678 -52.44 26.12 -11.87
CA VAL A 678 -53.26 26.99 -11.02
C VAL A 678 -54.50 27.45 -11.77
N LYS A 679 -55.58 27.72 -11.05
CA LYS A 679 -56.77 28.27 -11.64
C LYS A 679 -56.60 29.79 -11.91
N LEU A 680 -57.29 30.31 -12.90
CA LEU A 680 -57.22 31.73 -13.24
C LEU A 680 -57.62 32.65 -12.06
N SER A 681 -58.51 32.16 -11.18
CA SER A 681 -58.96 32.82 -9.95
C SER A 681 -57.89 32.96 -8.87
N ASP A 682 -56.80 32.20 -8.97
CA ASP A 682 -55.85 32.02 -7.91
C ASP A 682 -54.48 32.67 -8.26
N ILE A 683 -54.47 33.61 -9.22
CA ILE A 683 -53.31 34.36 -9.65
C ILE A 683 -53.61 35.86 -9.73
N MET A 684 -52.59 36.66 -9.40
CA MET A 684 -52.57 38.12 -9.61
C MET A 684 -51.35 38.49 -10.45
N ILE A 685 -51.53 39.29 -11.52
CA ILE A 685 -50.44 39.77 -12.41
C ILE A 685 -49.76 40.97 -11.75
N ILE A 686 -48.41 40.92 -11.68
CA ILE A 686 -47.60 42.03 -11.16
C ILE A 686 -47.10 42.86 -12.33
N ASP A 687 -47.61 44.07 -12.52
CA ASP A 687 -47.10 45.01 -13.51
C ASP A 687 -45.95 45.87 -12.91
N LYS A 688 -44.75 45.76 -13.52
CA LYS A 688 -43.63 46.68 -13.23
C LYS A 688 -43.30 47.50 -14.51
N PRO A 689 -42.97 48.81 -14.38
CA PRO A 689 -42.73 49.68 -15.52
C PRO A 689 -41.46 49.29 -16.30
N LYS A 690 -41.55 49.37 -17.65
CA LYS A 690 -40.53 49.06 -18.65
C LYS A 690 -39.27 49.93 -18.47
N LYS A 691 -38.13 49.31 -18.25
CA LYS A 691 -36.79 49.89 -18.52
C LYS A 691 -36.27 49.40 -19.89
N LYS A 692 -35.74 50.40 -20.68
CA LYS A 692 -35.24 50.18 -22.05
C LYS A 692 -34.07 49.18 -22.13
N PRO A 693 -33.87 48.46 -23.26
CA PRO A 693 -32.88 47.40 -23.38
C PRO A 693 -31.46 47.95 -23.59
N VAL A 694 -30.54 47.45 -22.82
CA VAL A 694 -29.09 47.52 -23.10
C VAL A 694 -28.68 46.20 -23.71
N LYS A 695 -28.07 46.28 -24.90
CA LYS A 695 -27.48 45.12 -25.59
C LYS A 695 -26.34 44.55 -24.76
N THR A 696 -26.36 43.28 -24.48
CA THR A 696 -25.18 42.58 -24.01
C THR A 696 -25.05 41.21 -24.71
N GLN A 697 -23.87 40.99 -25.16
CA GLN A 697 -23.40 39.80 -25.85
C GLN A 697 -23.45 38.55 -24.92
N HIS A 698 -23.54 37.41 -25.57
CA HIS A 698 -23.47 36.08 -25.03
C HIS A 698 -22.38 35.90 -23.98
N ASN A 699 -22.73 35.25 -22.86
CA ASN A 699 -21.92 34.21 -22.28
C ASN A 699 -22.80 33.23 -21.51
N LEU A 700 -22.59 31.97 -21.84
CA LEU A 700 -23.20 30.78 -21.31
C LEU A 700 -22.74 30.49 -19.88
N TYR A 701 -23.64 29.85 -19.12
CA TYR A 701 -23.44 29.24 -17.81
C TYR A 701 -23.23 30.16 -16.60
N ARG A 702 -24.33 30.50 -15.94
CA ARG A 702 -24.32 30.75 -14.50
C ARG A 702 -25.30 29.81 -13.81
N THR A 703 -24.73 28.76 -13.20
CA THR A 703 -25.34 28.06 -12.08
C THR A 703 -25.13 28.93 -10.83
N SER A 704 -26.20 29.49 -10.26
CA SER A 704 -26.13 30.15 -8.96
C SER A 704 -26.00 29.10 -7.88
N SER A 705 -24.79 28.86 -7.36
CA SER A 705 -24.56 28.20 -6.09
C SER A 705 -24.63 29.22 -4.95
N ARG A 706 -25.40 28.89 -3.91
CA ARG A 706 -25.41 29.62 -2.64
C ARG A 706 -23.97 29.72 -2.13
N ALA A 707 -23.52 30.91 -1.81
CA ALA A 707 -22.29 31.14 -1.07
C ALA A 707 -22.40 30.49 0.30
N ASP A 708 -21.54 29.51 0.56
CA ASP A 708 -21.37 28.95 1.90
C ASP A 708 -20.70 30.02 2.78
N LYS A 709 -21.34 30.38 3.87
CA LYS A 709 -20.88 31.40 4.80
C LYS A 709 -19.70 31.00 5.69
N ASP A 710 -19.12 29.81 5.50
CA ASP A 710 -18.01 29.29 6.31
C ASP A 710 -16.86 28.74 5.42
N VAL A 711 -16.35 29.53 4.50
CA VAL A 711 -15.15 29.18 3.77
C VAL A 711 -13.94 29.56 4.61
N LYS A 712 -13.18 28.54 5.06
CA LYS A 712 -11.91 28.75 5.73
C LYS A 712 -10.93 29.44 4.78
N THR A 713 -10.14 30.37 5.28
CA THR A 713 -9.09 31.08 4.54
C THR A 713 -7.73 30.36 4.63
N GLU A 714 -7.67 29.22 5.33
CA GLU A 714 -6.47 28.45 5.54
C GLU A 714 -6.69 26.97 5.18
N ILE A 715 -5.66 26.34 4.63
CA ILE A 715 -5.59 24.91 4.34
C ILE A 715 -4.33 24.31 4.98
N ASP A 716 -4.46 23.17 5.64
CA ASP A 716 -3.36 22.46 6.30
C ASP A 716 -3.10 21.12 5.57
N MET A 717 -1.96 21.04 4.91
CA MET A 717 -1.54 19.91 4.09
C MET A 717 -0.37 19.14 4.71
N ARG A 718 -0.15 19.28 6.01
CA ARG A 718 0.95 18.59 6.70
C ARG A 718 0.72 17.09 6.75
N GLY A 719 1.68 16.34 6.25
CA GLY A 719 1.64 14.87 6.23
C GLY A 719 1.03 14.26 4.98
N GLU A 720 0.56 15.07 4.02
CA GLU A 720 0.06 14.61 2.73
C GLU A 720 1.18 14.32 1.74
N THR A 721 0.89 13.50 0.74
CA THR A 721 1.76 13.33 -0.42
C THR A 721 1.65 14.54 -1.36
N VAL A 722 2.66 14.73 -2.22
CA VAL A 722 2.68 15.87 -3.16
C VAL A 722 1.45 15.90 -4.07
N ASP A 723 1.04 14.73 -4.58
CA ASP A 723 -0.08 14.64 -5.53
C ASP A 723 -1.42 14.93 -4.84
N GLU A 724 -1.61 14.47 -3.61
CA GLU A 724 -2.80 14.75 -2.79
C GLU A 724 -2.88 16.24 -2.44
N ALA A 725 -1.79 16.80 -1.91
CA ALA A 725 -1.70 18.20 -1.52
C ALA A 725 -1.97 19.16 -2.70
N ILE A 726 -1.42 18.90 -3.89
CA ILE A 726 -1.66 19.73 -5.09
C ILE A 726 -3.12 19.61 -5.56
N GLY A 727 -3.70 18.39 -5.48
CA GLY A 727 -5.11 18.18 -5.83
C GLY A 727 -6.07 18.92 -4.90
N GLU A 728 -5.84 18.89 -3.59
CA GLU A 728 -6.64 19.62 -2.60
C GLU A 728 -6.46 21.15 -2.70
N LEU A 729 -5.22 21.59 -2.93
CA LEU A 729 -4.90 23.01 -3.09
C LEU A 729 -5.64 23.61 -4.28
N GLY A 730 -5.72 22.90 -5.41
CA GLY A 730 -6.48 23.36 -6.58
C GLY A 730 -7.96 23.58 -6.28
N LEU A 731 -8.60 22.60 -5.64
CA LEU A 731 -10.01 22.70 -5.24
C LEU A 731 -10.25 23.80 -4.20
N PHE A 732 -9.29 24.01 -3.30
CA PHE A 732 -9.35 25.06 -2.29
C PHE A 732 -9.25 26.45 -2.92
N ILE A 733 -8.30 26.66 -3.83
CA ILE A 733 -8.17 27.94 -4.58
C ILE A 733 -9.45 28.25 -5.35
N ASP A 734 -10.03 27.28 -6.05
CA ASP A 734 -11.27 27.46 -6.80
C ASP A 734 -12.44 27.86 -5.89
N ARG A 735 -12.55 27.26 -4.69
CA ARG A 735 -13.56 27.66 -3.69
C ARG A 735 -13.33 29.07 -3.16
N CYS A 736 -12.09 29.44 -2.89
CA CYS A 736 -11.74 30.77 -2.41
C CYS A 736 -12.03 31.86 -3.45
N VAL A 737 -11.72 31.60 -4.72
CA VAL A 737 -12.04 32.49 -5.85
C VAL A 737 -13.54 32.65 -6.02
N LEU A 738 -14.32 31.57 -5.93
CA LEU A 738 -15.79 31.61 -6.01
C LEU A 738 -16.45 32.44 -4.88
N ASN A 739 -15.77 32.55 -3.74
CA ASN A 739 -16.23 33.30 -2.58
C ASN A 739 -15.56 34.68 -2.43
N ASN A 740 -14.82 35.15 -3.45
CA ASN A 740 -14.10 36.42 -3.48
C ASN A 740 -13.13 36.62 -2.30
N ILE A 741 -12.41 35.58 -1.92
CA ILE A 741 -11.35 35.64 -0.91
C ILE A 741 -10.08 36.13 -1.59
N GLU A 742 -9.48 37.19 -1.07
CA GLU A 742 -8.31 37.84 -1.68
C GLU A 742 -6.98 37.20 -1.25
N GLU A 743 -6.91 36.62 -0.05
CA GLU A 743 -5.68 36.04 0.50
C GLU A 743 -5.95 34.70 1.19
N ILE A 744 -5.08 33.73 0.93
CA ILE A 744 -5.18 32.38 1.50
C ILE A 744 -3.86 31.96 2.16
N ILE A 745 -3.97 31.14 3.20
CA ILE A 745 -2.86 30.63 3.99
C ILE A 745 -2.73 29.12 3.74
N ILE A 746 -1.54 28.68 3.32
CA ILE A 746 -1.25 27.29 2.95
C ILE A 746 -0.18 26.75 3.90
N ILE A 747 -0.56 25.81 4.76
CA ILE A 747 0.32 25.23 5.79
C ILE A 747 0.85 23.87 5.28
N HIS A 748 2.13 23.82 4.91
CA HIS A 748 2.80 22.61 4.40
C HIS A 748 3.88 22.06 5.35
N GLY A 749 4.14 22.76 6.45
CA GLY A 749 5.10 22.35 7.48
C GLY A 749 6.58 22.62 7.12
N LYS A 750 7.44 22.46 8.13
CA LYS A 750 8.91 22.72 8.04
C LYS A 750 9.73 21.47 7.69
N GLY A 751 9.14 20.33 7.28
CA GLY A 751 9.81 19.05 7.01
C GLY A 751 10.91 19.12 5.94
N THR A 752 11.06 18.10 5.10
CA THR A 752 12.11 18.01 4.06
C THR A 752 12.05 19.09 2.97
N GLY A 753 11.01 19.91 2.96
CA GLY A 753 10.81 21.00 2.00
C GLY A 753 10.18 20.57 0.66
N VAL A 754 9.89 19.29 0.47
CA VAL A 754 9.30 18.75 -0.77
C VAL A 754 7.93 19.36 -1.06
N LEU A 755 7.02 19.38 -0.07
CA LEU A 755 5.70 20.02 -0.20
C LEU A 755 5.81 21.52 -0.44
N ARG A 756 6.72 22.22 0.25
CA ARG A 756 6.96 23.66 0.04
C ARG A 756 7.35 23.96 -1.41
N THR A 757 8.26 23.16 -1.98
CA THR A 757 8.69 23.35 -3.39
C THR A 757 7.55 23.06 -4.35
N ALA A 758 6.81 21.98 -4.16
CA ALA A 758 5.68 21.60 -5.00
C ALA A 758 4.54 22.63 -4.96
N VAL A 759 4.20 23.15 -3.77
CA VAL A 759 3.22 24.23 -3.59
C VAL A 759 3.69 25.52 -4.28
N GLY A 760 4.97 25.89 -4.13
CA GLY A 760 5.53 27.07 -4.82
C GLY A 760 5.46 26.96 -6.33
N ASP A 761 5.84 25.82 -6.90
CA ASP A 761 5.80 25.54 -8.34
C ASP A 761 4.35 25.55 -8.87
N TYR A 762 3.40 25.00 -8.12
CA TYR A 762 1.99 25.00 -8.47
C TYR A 762 1.41 26.41 -8.47
N LEU A 763 1.62 27.20 -7.40
CA LEU A 763 1.12 28.57 -7.28
C LEU A 763 1.68 29.50 -8.36
N LYS A 764 2.94 29.28 -8.79
CA LYS A 764 3.60 30.05 -9.86
C LYS A 764 2.91 29.91 -11.21
N THR A 765 2.29 28.76 -11.47
CA THR A 765 1.65 28.43 -12.74
C THR A 765 0.13 28.58 -12.70
N HIS A 766 -0.46 28.78 -11.53
CA HIS A 766 -1.92 28.81 -11.37
C HIS A 766 -2.53 30.13 -11.87
N PRO A 767 -3.55 30.11 -12.75
CA PRO A 767 -4.09 31.31 -13.41
C PRO A 767 -4.75 32.32 -12.45
N ASN A 768 -5.30 31.85 -11.34
CA ASN A 768 -6.05 32.65 -10.36
C ASN A 768 -5.17 33.18 -9.21
N VAL A 769 -3.86 32.95 -9.22
CA VAL A 769 -2.91 33.45 -8.21
C VAL A 769 -2.24 34.69 -8.76
N ALA A 770 -2.24 35.79 -8.00
CA ALA A 770 -1.59 37.03 -8.35
C ALA A 770 -0.13 37.03 -7.91
N GLU A 771 0.11 36.73 -6.66
CA GLU A 771 1.43 36.64 -6.05
C GLU A 771 1.42 35.67 -4.86
N TYR A 772 2.56 35.12 -4.48
CA TYR A 772 2.71 34.30 -3.29
C TYR A 772 4.07 34.56 -2.62
N ARG A 773 4.11 34.34 -1.30
CA ARG A 773 5.31 34.50 -0.47
C ARG A 773 5.35 33.47 0.67
N LEU A 774 6.51 33.21 1.21
CA LEU A 774 6.62 32.46 2.46
C LEU A 774 6.16 33.31 3.65
N GLY A 775 5.69 32.64 4.70
CA GLY A 775 5.29 33.30 5.94
C GLY A 775 6.45 34.07 6.59
N ARG A 776 6.13 35.19 7.25
CA ARG A 776 7.07 35.99 8.04
C ARG A 776 7.14 35.45 9.48
N TYR A 777 8.01 36.03 10.28
CA TYR A 777 8.09 35.76 11.72
C TYR A 777 6.72 35.98 12.38
N GLY A 778 6.17 34.95 13.01
CA GLY A 778 4.82 34.93 13.59
C GLY A 778 3.70 34.39 12.66
N GLU A 779 3.95 34.21 11.35
CA GLU A 779 3.01 33.66 10.36
C GLU A 779 3.31 32.16 10.03
N GLY A 780 4.26 31.52 10.72
CA GLY A 780 4.68 30.12 10.49
C GLY A 780 5.97 29.97 9.67
N GLU A 781 6.59 31.08 9.23
CA GLU A 781 7.90 31.12 8.54
C GLU A 781 7.97 30.19 7.31
N ASN A 782 9.04 29.36 7.23
CA ASN A 782 9.25 28.42 6.11
C ASN A 782 8.25 27.23 6.08
N GLY A 783 7.34 27.13 7.03
CA GLY A 783 6.31 26.08 7.07
C GLY A 783 4.97 26.50 6.47
N VAL A 784 4.84 27.76 6.05
CA VAL A 784 3.61 28.35 5.54
C VAL A 784 3.88 29.16 4.28
N THR A 785 2.99 29.08 3.31
CA THR A 785 2.98 29.94 2.12
C THR A 785 1.68 30.74 2.10
N ILE A 786 1.76 32.04 1.86
CA ILE A 786 0.62 32.93 1.76
C ILE A 786 0.48 33.31 0.28
N ALA A 787 -0.70 33.10 -0.30
CA ALA A 787 -0.97 33.40 -1.70
C ALA A 787 -2.12 34.40 -1.84
N LYS A 788 -1.95 35.36 -2.72
CA LYS A 788 -2.94 36.37 -3.05
C LYS A 788 -3.64 35.99 -4.34
N LEU A 789 -4.94 35.92 -4.32
CA LEU A 789 -5.77 35.53 -5.45
C LEU A 789 -6.14 36.77 -6.29
N LYS A 790 -6.45 36.54 -7.58
CA LYS A 790 -6.82 37.62 -8.54
C LYS A 790 -8.28 37.98 -8.41
#